data_d7e87e91355ca6237d605bd792e29098
#
_entry.id   d7e87e91355ca6237d605bd792e29098
#
_cell.length_a   1.000
_cell.length_b   1.000
_cell.length_c   1.000
_cell.angle_alpha   90.00
_cell.angle_beta   90.00
_cell.angle_gamma   90.00
#
_symmetry.space_group_name_H-M   'P 1'
#
loop_
_entity.id
_entity.type
_entity.pdbx_description
1 polymer ?
#
loop_
_entity_poly.entity_id
_entity_poly.type
_entity_poly.pdbx_seq_one_letter_code
_entity_poly.pdbx_strand_id
1 'polypeptide(L)'
;RKVGLKTMMGKMAEEMQEDEPDSPLKVKLAKLAKQISTFGYIGAVLIAVLYLVYFVMQAGGVSQYFAMGIEPVVKDVVRALSLAIVIIVCAVPEGLPLMISLVLMQNTSKMLDHNVLVRKAEGIETAGSLNILFSDKTGTITKGMLEVVDFFTGDGNSIDIAQLSKHSKVKGLVDLAIGKNTQSMFDASHKVIGGNATDQALMKFLGEETFKTLENSSEYKITKQQSFNSANKFSQARIDSTGKTFYKGAPEKLLANAVKYLDADGNICTMDNAILNRKIDELAAKAMRVLAFGYSEKDMVENSINDDIVIIGLVGIRDDVRPEAKEAIREVQGAGIQVVMITGDRLETAVAIAKDAGLLKGGSDRALSSAQLNEMSDEEVKKIIPNIRVIARALPTDKSRMVRLCQEMNLVVGMTGDGVNDSPALKRADVGFAMGSGTEAAKEAGKIVILDDNFKSIKDAILYGRTIYHNILKFCKFQLVINVAAVVVSAIAPFFGVDEPLKVTHLLFVNLVMDGLGAMMLGNEPAKEEYMAEAPRKRDESIVSKKMMGQILTMGIWLTVVSFIYLKVPFFVNLFANEEQHLTGYFVLFIVAALFNGFNVRDDGFAIFAGLNENKDFIKVFLIIIIVQALLVNAAIVP
;
A
#
# COMPACT_ATOMS: atom_id res chain seq x y z
N ARG A 1 -19.24 36.33 3.14
CA ARG A 1 -18.82 35.26 4.07
C ARG A 1 -19.85 34.11 3.97
N LYS A 2 -19.40 32.85 3.93
CA LYS A 2 -20.25 31.65 3.95
C LYS A 2 -20.35 31.11 5.38
N VAL A 3 -21.47 30.51 5.76
CA VAL A 3 -21.76 30.00 7.12
C VAL A 3 -22.29 28.55 7.03
N GLY A 4 -22.03 27.75 8.05
CA GLY A 4 -22.51 26.36 8.14
C GLY A 4 -21.97 25.47 7.00
N LEU A 5 -22.81 24.60 6.45
CA LEU A 5 -22.46 23.66 5.37
C LEU A 5 -21.93 24.34 4.07
N LYS A 6 -22.17 25.65 3.92
CA LYS A 6 -21.63 26.41 2.77
C LYS A 6 -20.18 26.83 2.94
N THR A 7 -19.59 26.64 4.13
CA THR A 7 -18.18 26.85 4.38
C THR A 7 -17.34 25.69 3.86
N MET A 8 -16.02 25.87 3.73
CA MET A 8 -15.11 24.78 3.38
C MET A 8 -15.18 23.64 4.42
N MET A 9 -15.14 23.96 5.71
CA MET A 9 -15.27 22.99 6.80
C MET A 9 -16.62 22.27 6.78
N GLY A 10 -17.71 22.99 6.46
CA GLY A 10 -19.04 22.38 6.35
C GLY A 10 -19.13 21.35 5.23
N LYS A 11 -18.54 21.64 4.06
CA LYS A 11 -18.46 20.69 2.95
C LYS A 11 -17.60 19.47 3.30
N MET A 12 -16.47 19.67 3.96
CA MET A 12 -15.63 18.56 4.44
C MET A 12 -16.38 17.67 5.44
N ALA A 13 -17.15 18.27 6.36
CA ALA A 13 -17.97 17.52 7.30
C ALA A 13 -19.08 16.71 6.60
N GLU A 14 -19.67 17.23 5.53
CA GLU A 14 -20.66 16.53 4.70
C GLU A 14 -20.00 15.35 3.95
N GLU A 15 -18.85 15.56 3.32
CA GLU A 15 -18.07 14.49 2.66
C GLU A 15 -17.65 13.39 3.64
N MET A 16 -17.36 13.73 4.90
CA MET A 16 -17.04 12.76 5.95
C MET A 16 -18.23 11.90 6.41
N GLN A 17 -19.46 12.27 6.08
CA GLN A 17 -20.66 11.48 6.38
C GLN A 17 -21.06 10.52 5.26
N GLU A 18 -20.44 10.63 4.08
CA GLU A 18 -20.69 9.68 2.99
C GLU A 18 -20.26 8.26 3.38
N ASP A 19 -21.02 7.26 2.90
CA ASP A 19 -20.68 5.86 3.09
C ASP A 19 -19.39 5.49 2.35
N GLU A 20 -18.62 4.59 2.95
CA GLU A 20 -17.39 4.10 2.33
C GLU A 20 -17.74 3.09 1.21
N PRO A 21 -17.03 3.13 0.08
CA PRO A 21 -17.22 2.12 -0.97
C PRO A 21 -16.78 0.73 -0.49
N ASP A 22 -17.53 -0.30 -0.88
CA ASP A 22 -17.11 -1.68 -0.68
C ASP A 22 -15.77 -1.96 -1.37
N SER A 23 -14.93 -2.80 -0.74
CA SER A 23 -13.63 -3.16 -1.31
C SER A 23 -13.81 -3.91 -2.65
N PRO A 24 -12.91 -3.70 -3.62
CA PRO A 24 -12.96 -4.36 -4.92
C PRO A 24 -13.05 -5.90 -4.81
N LEU A 25 -12.30 -6.49 -3.88
CA LEU A 25 -12.31 -7.94 -3.64
C LEU A 25 -13.65 -8.42 -3.12
N LYS A 26 -14.24 -7.73 -2.13
CA LYS A 26 -15.55 -8.09 -1.56
C LYS A 26 -16.63 -8.14 -2.64
N VAL A 27 -16.66 -7.14 -3.53
CA VAL A 27 -17.60 -7.09 -4.66
C VAL A 27 -17.36 -8.26 -5.62
N LYS A 28 -16.11 -8.54 -5.98
CA LYS A 28 -15.74 -9.64 -6.88
C LYS A 28 -16.08 -10.99 -6.29
N LEU A 29 -15.82 -11.22 -5.00
CA LEU A 29 -16.11 -12.50 -4.32
C LEU A 29 -17.61 -12.71 -4.14
N ALA A 30 -18.38 -11.68 -3.81
CA ALA A 30 -19.84 -11.77 -3.76
C ALA A 30 -20.42 -12.15 -5.12
N LYS A 31 -19.89 -11.57 -6.21
CA LYS A 31 -20.28 -11.93 -7.58
C LYS A 31 -19.93 -13.38 -7.91
N LEU A 32 -18.72 -13.83 -7.55
CA LEU A 32 -18.28 -15.21 -7.75
C LEU A 32 -19.18 -16.19 -6.98
N ALA A 33 -19.41 -15.94 -5.69
CA ALA A 33 -20.27 -16.79 -4.85
C ALA A 33 -21.70 -16.89 -5.43
N LYS A 34 -22.28 -15.76 -5.89
CA LYS A 34 -23.59 -15.74 -6.53
C LYS A 34 -23.62 -16.57 -7.82
N GLN A 35 -22.58 -16.47 -8.65
CA GLN A 35 -22.47 -17.26 -9.88
C GLN A 35 -22.41 -18.76 -9.58
N ILE A 36 -21.54 -19.19 -8.65
CA ILE A 36 -21.37 -20.59 -8.26
C ILE A 36 -22.67 -21.15 -7.69
N SER A 37 -23.30 -20.43 -6.76
CA SER A 37 -24.57 -20.85 -6.16
C SER A 37 -25.68 -20.99 -7.22
N THR A 38 -25.76 -20.07 -8.18
CA THR A 38 -26.75 -20.14 -9.28
C THR A 38 -26.51 -21.39 -10.12
N PHE A 39 -25.27 -21.68 -10.49
CA PHE A 39 -24.93 -22.93 -11.21
C PHE A 39 -25.25 -24.18 -10.39
N GLY A 40 -24.98 -24.14 -9.07
CA GLY A 40 -25.31 -25.21 -8.14
C GLY A 40 -26.80 -25.49 -8.08
N TYR A 41 -27.65 -24.46 -7.94
CA TYR A 41 -29.12 -24.65 -7.93
C TYR A 41 -29.66 -25.20 -9.24
N ILE A 42 -29.21 -24.65 -10.38
CA ILE A 42 -29.64 -25.17 -11.70
C ILE A 42 -29.18 -26.62 -11.88
N GLY A 43 -27.93 -26.92 -11.52
CA GLY A 43 -27.37 -28.27 -11.59
C GLY A 43 -28.11 -29.26 -10.71
N ALA A 44 -28.45 -28.86 -9.46
CA ALA A 44 -29.19 -29.70 -8.53
C ALA A 44 -30.58 -30.08 -9.07
N VAL A 45 -31.35 -29.11 -9.59
CA VAL A 45 -32.66 -29.37 -10.21
C VAL A 45 -32.51 -30.27 -11.43
N LEU A 46 -31.56 -29.99 -12.32
CA LEU A 46 -31.33 -30.78 -13.52
C LEU A 46 -31.01 -32.26 -13.19
N ILE A 47 -30.09 -32.46 -12.23
CA ILE A 47 -29.68 -33.82 -11.85
C ILE A 47 -30.80 -34.58 -11.13
N ALA A 48 -31.57 -33.92 -10.27
CA ALA A 48 -32.76 -34.52 -9.63
C ALA A 48 -33.78 -35.00 -10.68
N VAL A 49 -34.03 -34.16 -11.69
CA VAL A 49 -34.92 -34.54 -12.81
C VAL A 49 -34.34 -35.71 -13.62
N LEU A 50 -33.07 -35.64 -13.97
CA LEU A 50 -32.41 -36.73 -14.71
C LEU A 50 -32.42 -38.06 -13.93
N TYR A 51 -32.27 -38.01 -12.62
CA TYR A 51 -32.29 -39.15 -11.73
C TYR A 51 -33.70 -39.77 -11.66
N LEU A 52 -34.74 -38.96 -11.56
CA LEU A 52 -36.14 -39.44 -11.65
C LEU A 52 -36.45 -40.05 -13.03
N VAL A 53 -35.98 -39.44 -14.11
CA VAL A 53 -36.09 -39.99 -15.46
C VAL A 53 -35.41 -41.37 -15.58
N TYR A 54 -34.21 -41.48 -14.97
CA TYR A 54 -33.48 -42.75 -14.92
C TYR A 54 -34.30 -43.86 -14.24
N PHE A 55 -34.94 -43.61 -13.08
CA PHE A 55 -35.80 -44.58 -12.41
C PHE A 55 -37.02 -44.97 -13.28
N VAL A 56 -37.65 -44.01 -13.94
CA VAL A 56 -38.77 -44.26 -14.86
C VAL A 56 -38.30 -45.14 -16.03
N MET A 57 -37.10 -44.91 -16.57
CA MET A 57 -36.56 -45.77 -17.64
C MET A 57 -36.22 -47.17 -17.14
N GLN A 58 -35.65 -47.33 -15.95
CA GLN A 58 -35.39 -48.63 -15.33
C GLN A 58 -36.66 -49.44 -15.11
N ALA A 59 -37.76 -48.80 -14.74
CA ALA A 59 -39.05 -49.43 -14.55
C ALA A 59 -39.74 -49.85 -15.85
N GLY A 60 -39.17 -49.51 -17.02
CA GLY A 60 -39.74 -49.84 -18.33
C GLY A 60 -40.75 -48.82 -18.87
N GLY A 61 -40.83 -47.62 -18.25
CA GLY A 61 -41.66 -46.51 -18.68
C GLY A 61 -42.60 -45.95 -17.61
N VAL A 62 -43.22 -44.82 -17.92
CA VAL A 62 -44.03 -44.05 -16.95
C VAL A 62 -45.19 -44.87 -16.35
N SER A 63 -45.91 -45.64 -17.18
CA SER A 63 -47.02 -46.45 -16.71
C SER A 63 -46.60 -47.56 -15.76
N GLN A 64 -45.48 -48.23 -16.06
CA GLN A 64 -44.93 -49.30 -15.22
C GLN A 64 -44.36 -48.73 -13.91
N TYR A 65 -43.73 -47.56 -13.98
CA TYR A 65 -43.20 -46.88 -12.79
C TYR A 65 -44.29 -46.57 -11.77
N PHE A 66 -45.41 -45.98 -12.19
CA PHE A 66 -46.53 -45.70 -11.27
C PHE A 66 -47.31 -46.98 -10.87
N ALA A 67 -47.23 -48.07 -11.67
CA ALA A 67 -47.81 -49.35 -11.29
C ALA A 67 -47.06 -50.07 -10.16
N MET A 68 -45.83 -49.66 -9.83
CA MET A 68 -45.03 -50.16 -8.69
C MET A 68 -45.62 -49.79 -7.33
N GLY A 69 -46.60 -48.87 -7.30
CA GLY A 69 -47.23 -48.38 -6.08
C GLY A 69 -46.59 -47.07 -5.55
N ILE A 70 -47.23 -46.49 -4.53
CA ILE A 70 -46.83 -45.16 -3.98
C ILE A 70 -45.49 -45.22 -3.25
N GLU A 71 -45.21 -46.27 -2.49
CA GLU A 71 -44.02 -46.38 -1.64
C GLU A 71 -42.69 -46.32 -2.42
N PRO A 72 -42.46 -47.09 -3.50
CA PRO A 72 -41.26 -46.99 -4.32
C PRO A 72 -41.10 -45.59 -4.96
N VAL A 73 -42.19 -45.02 -5.46
CA VAL A 73 -42.17 -43.68 -6.09
C VAL A 73 -41.75 -42.61 -5.08
N VAL A 74 -42.32 -42.63 -3.86
CA VAL A 74 -41.94 -41.69 -2.79
C VAL A 74 -40.48 -41.88 -2.41
N LYS A 75 -40.00 -43.12 -2.31
CA LYS A 75 -38.57 -43.40 -2.00
C LYS A 75 -37.62 -42.83 -3.06
N ASP A 76 -37.96 -42.97 -4.33
CA ASP A 76 -37.14 -42.44 -5.43
C ASP A 76 -37.17 -40.91 -5.48
N VAL A 77 -38.31 -40.27 -5.19
CA VAL A 77 -38.40 -38.80 -5.05
C VAL A 77 -37.55 -38.31 -3.88
N VAL A 78 -37.59 -38.98 -2.72
CA VAL A 78 -36.76 -38.63 -1.57
C VAL A 78 -35.27 -38.76 -1.92
N ARG A 79 -34.88 -39.83 -2.62
CA ARG A 79 -33.49 -40.00 -3.08
C ARG A 79 -33.05 -38.88 -4.04
N ALA A 80 -33.92 -38.52 -5.02
CA ALA A 80 -33.64 -37.43 -5.95
C ALA A 80 -33.50 -36.08 -5.23
N LEU A 81 -34.33 -35.80 -4.21
CA LEU A 81 -34.25 -34.62 -3.39
C LEU A 81 -32.99 -34.61 -2.51
N SER A 82 -32.65 -35.75 -1.91
CA SER A 82 -31.38 -35.89 -1.14
C SER A 82 -30.16 -35.59 -2.02
N LEU A 83 -30.14 -36.11 -3.24
CA LEU A 83 -29.07 -35.84 -4.23
C LEU A 83 -29.02 -34.35 -4.60
N ALA A 84 -30.18 -33.70 -4.81
CA ALA A 84 -30.23 -32.28 -5.07
C ALA A 84 -29.65 -31.46 -3.89
N ILE A 85 -29.97 -31.82 -2.64
CA ILE A 85 -29.42 -31.17 -1.44
C ILE A 85 -27.90 -31.34 -1.36
N VAL A 86 -27.41 -32.57 -1.63
CA VAL A 86 -25.96 -32.83 -1.66
C VAL A 86 -25.26 -31.90 -2.65
N ILE A 87 -25.81 -31.75 -3.86
CA ILE A 87 -25.22 -30.90 -4.91
C ILE A 87 -25.26 -29.41 -4.51
N ILE A 88 -26.35 -28.96 -3.90
CA ILE A 88 -26.43 -27.57 -3.38
C ILE A 88 -25.37 -27.33 -2.32
N VAL A 89 -25.23 -28.23 -1.35
CA VAL A 89 -24.22 -28.12 -0.28
C VAL A 89 -22.79 -28.12 -0.85
N CYS A 90 -22.51 -28.98 -1.86
CA CYS A 90 -21.21 -28.97 -2.53
C CYS A 90 -20.92 -27.67 -3.30
N ALA A 91 -21.96 -27.08 -3.90
CA ALA A 91 -21.79 -25.93 -4.78
C ALA A 91 -21.65 -24.60 -4.02
N VAL A 92 -22.21 -24.49 -2.81
CA VAL A 92 -22.15 -23.23 -2.04
C VAL A 92 -20.78 -23.09 -1.38
N PRO A 93 -19.98 -22.05 -1.73
CA PRO A 93 -18.64 -21.86 -1.19
C PRO A 93 -18.68 -21.16 0.19
N GLU A 94 -19.18 -21.86 1.22
CA GLU A 94 -19.33 -21.31 2.58
C GLU A 94 -18.00 -20.94 3.25
N GLY A 95 -16.90 -21.59 2.85
CA GLY A 95 -15.56 -21.32 3.37
C GLY A 95 -14.95 -19.99 2.92
N LEU A 96 -15.41 -19.38 1.81
CA LEU A 96 -14.82 -18.17 1.24
C LEU A 96 -14.83 -16.95 2.19
N PRO A 97 -15.96 -16.57 2.84
CA PRO A 97 -15.96 -15.43 3.76
C PRO A 97 -15.09 -15.66 5.00
N LEU A 98 -15.09 -16.88 5.54
CA LEU A 98 -14.25 -17.26 6.67
C LEU A 98 -12.77 -17.17 6.30
N MET A 99 -12.40 -17.70 5.13
CA MET A 99 -11.05 -17.65 4.61
C MET A 99 -10.52 -16.23 4.49
N ILE A 100 -11.31 -15.31 3.89
CA ILE A 100 -10.91 -13.91 3.73
C ILE A 100 -10.58 -13.31 5.08
N SER A 101 -11.48 -13.50 6.07
CA SER A 101 -11.28 -12.98 7.42
C SER A 101 -10.02 -13.54 8.08
N LEU A 102 -9.76 -14.85 7.95
CA LEU A 102 -8.57 -15.49 8.50
C LEU A 102 -7.28 -15.00 7.82
N VAL A 103 -7.25 -14.96 6.49
CA VAL A 103 -6.06 -14.51 5.74
C VAL A 103 -5.75 -13.05 6.02
N LEU A 104 -6.76 -12.18 6.06
CA LEU A 104 -6.57 -10.76 6.38
C LEU A 104 -6.06 -10.59 7.82
N MET A 105 -6.64 -11.30 8.78
CA MET A 105 -6.22 -11.24 10.18
C MET A 105 -4.77 -11.71 10.38
N GLN A 106 -4.38 -12.82 9.78
CA GLN A 106 -3.01 -13.34 9.87
C GLN A 106 -1.97 -12.38 9.27
N ASN A 107 -2.28 -11.74 8.15
CA ASN A 107 -1.36 -10.83 7.50
C ASN A 107 -1.31 -9.44 8.13
N THR A 108 -2.35 -9.01 8.87
CA THR A 108 -2.35 -7.74 9.60
C THR A 108 -1.18 -7.65 10.59
N SER A 109 -0.87 -8.74 11.31
CA SER A 109 0.26 -8.77 12.26
C SER A 109 1.61 -8.65 11.55
N LYS A 110 1.77 -9.31 10.39
CA LYS A 110 3.02 -9.24 9.61
C LYS A 110 3.27 -7.83 9.05
N MET A 111 2.22 -7.10 8.69
CA MET A 111 2.35 -5.74 8.17
C MET A 111 2.85 -4.75 9.22
N LEU A 112 2.56 -4.99 10.50
CA LEU A 112 3.07 -4.15 11.59
C LEU A 112 4.61 -4.18 11.66
N ASP A 113 5.24 -5.31 11.35
CA ASP A 113 6.70 -5.45 11.27
C ASP A 113 7.31 -4.59 10.14
N HIS A 114 6.48 -4.15 9.19
CA HIS A 114 6.83 -3.24 8.09
C HIS A 114 6.34 -1.80 8.30
N ASN A 115 6.09 -1.39 9.56
CA ASN A 115 5.58 -0.06 9.92
C ASN A 115 4.19 0.26 9.32
N VAL A 116 3.38 -0.75 9.02
CA VAL A 116 2.05 -0.60 8.44
C VAL A 116 1.00 -1.09 9.44
N LEU A 117 0.28 -0.15 10.05
CA LEU A 117 -0.82 -0.45 10.95
C LEU A 117 -2.14 -0.49 10.17
N VAL A 118 -2.74 -1.66 10.11
CA VAL A 118 -4.01 -1.87 9.42
C VAL A 118 -5.17 -1.59 10.37
N ARG A 119 -5.97 -0.58 10.08
CA ARG A 119 -7.19 -0.26 10.84
C ARG A 119 -8.42 -0.99 10.31
N LYS A 120 -8.52 -1.12 8.99
CA LYS A 120 -9.58 -1.89 8.31
C LYS A 120 -8.91 -2.94 7.42
N ALA A 121 -9.15 -4.20 7.73
CA ALA A 121 -8.49 -5.33 7.07
C ALA A 121 -8.66 -5.32 5.53
N GLU A 122 -9.81 -4.85 5.05
CA GLU A 122 -10.11 -4.69 3.62
C GLU A 122 -9.14 -3.73 2.90
N GLY A 123 -8.53 -2.80 3.64
CA GLY A 123 -7.55 -1.85 3.10
C GLY A 123 -6.30 -2.51 2.54
N ILE A 124 -5.87 -3.64 3.12
CA ILE A 124 -4.64 -4.32 2.69
C ILE A 124 -4.79 -4.86 1.26
N GLU A 125 -5.85 -5.60 1.01
CA GLU A 125 -6.11 -6.16 -0.32
C GLU A 125 -6.31 -5.05 -1.36
N THR A 126 -7.04 -4.01 -0.97
CA THR A 126 -7.28 -2.85 -1.84
C THR A 126 -5.96 -2.16 -2.22
N ALA A 127 -4.99 -2.09 -1.29
CA ALA A 127 -3.65 -1.58 -1.58
C ALA A 127 -2.94 -2.37 -2.69
N GLY A 128 -3.09 -3.71 -2.70
CA GLY A 128 -2.55 -4.56 -3.77
C GLY A 128 -3.20 -4.36 -5.15
N SER A 129 -4.42 -3.82 -5.18
CA SER A 129 -5.21 -3.62 -6.39
C SER A 129 -5.11 -2.20 -6.98
N LEU A 130 -4.28 -1.31 -6.42
CA LEU A 130 -4.16 0.09 -6.82
C LEU A 130 -3.82 0.27 -8.30
N ASN A 131 -4.54 1.17 -8.96
CA ASN A 131 -4.22 1.67 -10.31
C ASN A 131 -3.52 3.03 -10.23
N ILE A 132 -3.94 3.87 -9.28
CA ILE A 132 -3.39 5.22 -9.08
C ILE A 132 -3.25 5.51 -7.58
N LEU A 133 -2.13 6.15 -7.22
CA LEU A 133 -1.83 6.59 -5.87
C LEU A 133 -1.55 8.09 -5.86
N PHE A 134 -2.40 8.85 -5.19
CA PHE A 134 -2.15 10.25 -4.87
C PHE A 134 -1.33 10.31 -3.58
N SER A 135 -0.11 10.83 -3.67
CA SER A 135 0.78 10.96 -2.53
C SER A 135 0.99 12.42 -2.16
N ASP A 136 0.84 12.73 -0.88
CA ASP A 136 1.30 14.03 -0.38
C ASP A 136 2.83 14.12 -0.50
N LYS A 137 3.33 15.34 -0.63
CA LYS A 137 4.76 15.61 -0.72
C LYS A 137 5.44 15.51 0.65
N THR A 138 4.95 16.33 1.59
CA THR A 138 5.63 16.63 2.85
C THR A 138 5.57 15.46 3.82
N GLY A 139 6.72 15.05 4.34
CA GLY A 139 6.82 13.96 5.30
C GLY A 139 6.70 12.55 4.67
N THR A 140 6.11 12.40 3.48
CA THR A 140 5.92 11.10 2.79
C THR A 140 6.98 10.87 1.72
N ILE A 141 7.01 11.72 0.68
CA ILE A 141 8.04 11.67 -0.37
C ILE A 141 9.31 12.35 0.11
N THR A 142 9.16 13.46 0.83
CA THR A 142 10.25 14.22 1.43
C THR A 142 10.37 13.93 2.92
N LYS A 143 11.46 14.38 3.53
CA LYS A 143 11.73 14.18 4.97
C LYS A 143 10.76 14.94 5.89
N GLY A 144 10.01 15.91 5.36
CA GLY A 144 9.09 16.75 6.10
C GLY A 144 9.78 17.83 6.96
N MET A 145 11.08 18.01 6.79
CA MET A 145 11.86 19.00 7.49
C MET A 145 12.88 19.65 6.57
N LEU A 146 13.13 20.94 6.81
CA LEU A 146 14.16 21.67 6.08
C LEU A 146 15.55 21.20 6.52
N GLU A 147 16.43 20.97 5.55
CA GLU A 147 17.85 20.65 5.77
C GLU A 147 18.72 21.51 4.85
N VAL A 148 19.95 21.79 5.30
CA VAL A 148 20.98 22.37 4.43
C VAL A 148 21.50 21.26 3.53
N VAL A 149 21.32 21.41 2.23
CA VAL A 149 21.68 20.38 1.23
C VAL A 149 22.85 20.78 0.35
N ASP A 150 23.19 22.08 0.32
CA ASP A 150 24.30 22.62 -0.46
C ASP A 150 24.96 23.78 0.26
N PHE A 151 26.29 23.93 0.10
CA PHE A 151 27.05 25.08 0.53
C PHE A 151 27.88 25.63 -0.64
N PHE A 152 27.91 26.95 -0.78
CA PHE A 152 28.61 27.64 -1.87
C PHE A 152 29.48 28.74 -1.31
N THR A 153 30.67 28.87 -1.85
CA THR A 153 31.56 30.03 -1.62
C THR A 153 31.11 31.25 -2.46
N GLY A 154 31.67 32.41 -2.19
CA GLY A 154 31.27 33.63 -2.88
C GLY A 154 31.62 33.69 -4.37
N ASP A 155 32.38 32.75 -4.90
CA ASP A 155 32.67 32.55 -6.31
C ASP A 155 31.63 31.60 -7.00
N GLY A 156 30.63 31.13 -6.25
CA GLY A 156 29.61 30.20 -6.75
C GLY A 156 30.03 28.74 -6.82
N ASN A 157 31.24 28.40 -6.36
CA ASN A 157 31.69 27.02 -6.29
C ASN A 157 31.00 26.26 -5.15
N SER A 158 30.49 25.06 -5.44
CA SER A 158 29.89 24.19 -4.44
C SER A 158 30.95 23.45 -3.65
N ILE A 159 30.80 23.41 -2.33
CA ILE A 159 31.58 22.56 -1.42
C ILE A 159 30.62 21.51 -0.87
N ASP A 160 30.98 20.23 -1.02
CA ASP A 160 30.26 19.15 -0.36
C ASP A 160 30.21 19.38 1.15
N ILE A 161 29.01 19.33 1.71
CA ILE A 161 28.78 19.55 3.15
C ILE A 161 29.68 18.65 4.00
N ALA A 162 29.86 17.39 3.61
CA ALA A 162 30.73 16.45 4.32
C ALA A 162 32.22 16.87 4.29
N GLN A 163 32.63 17.68 3.31
CA GLN A 163 34.00 18.15 3.13
C GLN A 163 34.23 19.57 3.68
N LEU A 164 33.18 20.28 4.08
CA LEU A 164 33.28 21.65 4.57
C LEU A 164 34.20 21.75 5.80
N SER A 165 34.31 20.71 6.61
CA SER A 165 35.24 20.62 7.74
C SER A 165 36.72 20.76 7.35
N LYS A 166 37.09 20.43 6.09
CA LYS A 166 38.46 20.60 5.56
C LYS A 166 38.79 22.07 5.30
N HIS A 167 37.77 22.91 5.12
CA HIS A 167 37.90 24.35 4.90
C HIS A 167 37.74 25.14 6.23
N SER A 168 38.64 24.90 7.19
CA SER A 168 38.50 25.30 8.60
C SER A 168 38.23 26.78 8.80
N LYS A 169 38.82 27.68 8.01
CA LYS A 169 38.61 29.15 8.13
C LYS A 169 37.18 29.51 7.74
N VAL A 170 36.67 28.99 6.60
CA VAL A 170 35.32 29.26 6.13
C VAL A 170 34.33 28.65 7.10
N LYS A 171 34.54 27.37 7.50
CA LYS A 171 33.69 26.65 8.45
C LYS A 171 33.56 27.39 9.78
N GLY A 172 34.68 27.87 10.38
CA GLY A 172 34.66 28.59 11.65
C GLY A 172 33.85 29.89 11.60
N LEU A 173 33.91 30.62 10.47
CA LEU A 173 33.12 31.85 10.30
C LEU A 173 31.63 31.53 10.05
N VAL A 174 31.32 30.46 9.31
CA VAL A 174 29.93 29.97 9.13
C VAL A 174 29.36 29.55 10.48
N ASP A 175 30.12 28.83 11.29
CA ASP A 175 29.69 28.36 12.61
C ASP A 175 29.37 29.55 13.55
N LEU A 176 30.17 30.60 13.54
CA LEU A 176 29.90 31.82 14.27
C LEU A 176 28.66 32.55 13.75
N ALA A 177 28.52 32.66 12.42
CA ALA A 177 27.36 33.31 11.77
C ALA A 177 26.05 32.60 12.06
N ILE A 178 26.07 31.29 12.27
CA ILE A 178 24.91 30.48 12.65
C ILE A 178 24.75 30.47 14.18
N GLY A 179 25.74 29.97 14.93
CA GLY A 179 25.61 29.65 16.34
C GLY A 179 25.45 30.87 17.25
N LYS A 180 26.02 32.01 16.85
CA LYS A 180 25.88 33.27 17.59
C LYS A 180 24.80 34.22 17.05
N ASN A 181 24.13 33.81 15.98
CA ASN A 181 23.07 34.60 15.34
C ASN A 181 21.82 33.72 15.10
N THR A 182 21.35 33.07 16.16
CA THR A 182 20.21 32.16 16.14
C THR A 182 19.22 32.40 17.25
N GLN A 183 17.97 31.96 17.07
CA GLN A 183 16.94 31.87 18.10
C GLN A 183 16.58 30.40 18.42
N SER A 184 17.26 29.43 17.81
CA SER A 184 17.10 28.02 18.08
C SER A 184 18.14 27.50 19.06
N MET A 185 17.82 26.43 19.78
CA MET A 185 18.72 25.76 20.72
C MET A 185 18.49 24.26 20.70
N PHE A 186 19.40 23.49 21.30
CA PHE A 186 19.19 22.08 21.54
C PHE A 186 18.55 21.86 22.93
N ASP A 187 17.53 20.99 22.99
CA ASP A 187 16.90 20.57 24.25
C ASP A 187 17.68 19.42 24.92
N ALA A 188 17.19 18.97 26.08
CA ALA A 188 17.79 17.84 26.82
C ALA A 188 17.69 16.48 26.07
N SER A 189 16.83 16.38 25.07
CA SER A 189 16.67 15.21 24.20
C SER A 189 17.43 15.33 22.88
N HIS A 190 18.38 16.27 22.79
CA HIS A 190 19.20 16.53 21.60
C HIS A 190 18.41 17.03 20.37
N LYS A 191 17.17 17.49 20.56
CA LYS A 191 16.34 18.06 19.49
C LYS A 191 16.51 19.56 19.40
N VAL A 192 16.50 20.09 18.18
CA VAL A 192 16.50 21.53 17.94
C VAL A 192 15.09 22.08 18.18
N ILE A 193 15.00 23.08 19.08
CA ILE A 193 13.77 23.79 19.44
C ILE A 193 13.95 25.29 19.28
N GLY A 194 12.83 26.03 19.26
CA GLY A 194 12.85 27.49 19.08
C GLY A 194 13.16 27.93 17.66
N GLY A 195 13.16 29.23 17.42
CA GLY A 195 13.40 29.82 16.12
C GLY A 195 12.36 29.44 15.05
N ASN A 196 12.66 29.77 13.80
CA ASN A 196 11.86 29.33 12.65
C ASN A 196 12.46 28.06 11.99
N ALA A 197 11.72 27.41 11.10
CA ALA A 197 12.17 26.17 10.44
C ALA A 197 13.52 26.31 9.71
N THR A 198 13.85 27.48 9.16
CA THR A 198 15.15 27.77 8.54
C THR A 198 16.26 27.82 9.57
N ASP A 199 16.01 28.46 10.71
CA ASP A 199 16.95 28.54 11.84
C ASP A 199 17.21 27.13 12.40
N GLN A 200 16.18 26.30 12.54
CA GLN A 200 16.32 24.92 12.99
C GLN A 200 17.16 24.08 12.01
N ALA A 201 16.97 24.26 10.69
CA ALA A 201 17.79 23.60 9.68
C ALA A 201 19.27 23.98 9.79
N LEU A 202 19.56 25.27 10.01
CA LEU A 202 20.92 25.76 10.21
C LEU A 202 21.54 25.24 11.51
N MET A 203 20.76 25.13 12.58
CA MET A 203 21.25 24.57 13.85
C MET A 203 21.59 23.08 13.74
N LYS A 204 20.79 22.30 13.00
CA LYS A 204 21.13 20.90 12.69
C LYS A 204 22.42 20.81 11.87
N PHE A 205 22.59 21.69 10.88
CA PHE A 205 23.80 21.77 10.06
C PHE A 205 25.03 22.14 10.88
N LEU A 206 24.92 23.07 11.84
CA LEU A 206 25.97 23.44 12.78
C LEU A 206 26.41 22.25 13.64
N GLY A 207 25.45 21.47 14.14
CA GLY A 207 25.65 20.36 15.06
C GLY A 207 25.73 20.78 16.52
N GLU A 208 25.28 19.92 17.41
CA GLU A 208 25.15 20.19 18.84
C GLU A 208 26.50 20.43 19.54
N GLU A 209 27.53 19.62 19.22
CA GLU A 209 28.86 19.76 19.82
C GLU A 209 29.48 21.11 19.49
N THR A 210 29.38 21.55 18.24
CA THR A 210 29.88 22.86 17.80
C THR A 210 29.11 23.99 18.50
N PHE A 211 27.77 23.86 18.57
CA PHE A 211 26.93 24.86 19.26
C PHE A 211 27.33 25.01 20.74
N LYS A 212 27.43 23.89 21.48
CA LYS A 212 27.84 23.88 22.88
C LYS A 212 29.24 24.48 23.09
N THR A 213 30.17 24.17 22.20
CA THR A 213 31.52 24.74 22.23
C THR A 213 31.48 26.26 22.07
N LEU A 214 30.69 26.75 21.12
CA LEU A 214 30.54 28.20 20.91
C LEU A 214 29.79 28.85 22.07
N GLU A 215 28.74 28.22 22.60
CA GLU A 215 27.94 28.78 23.71
C GLU A 215 28.76 28.94 24.97
N ASN A 216 29.56 27.93 25.34
CA ASN A 216 30.40 27.92 26.54
C ASN A 216 31.68 28.76 26.40
N SER A 217 32.01 29.21 25.19
CA SER A 217 33.22 30.02 24.96
C SER A 217 33.03 31.44 25.44
N SER A 218 33.85 31.84 26.38
CA SER A 218 33.94 33.26 26.85
C SER A 218 34.53 34.18 25.76
N GLU A 219 35.25 33.62 24.80
CA GLU A 219 35.87 34.37 23.71
C GLU A 219 34.83 34.96 22.75
N TYR A 220 33.76 34.21 22.41
CA TYR A 220 32.76 34.63 21.43
C TYR A 220 31.50 35.20 22.10
N LYS A 221 31.66 36.18 22.96
CA LYS A 221 30.54 36.84 23.64
C LYS A 221 29.82 37.81 22.70
N ILE A 222 28.50 37.66 22.61
CA ILE A 222 27.63 38.59 21.86
C ILE A 222 27.49 39.87 22.66
N THR A 223 27.76 41.03 22.06
CA THR A 223 27.60 42.36 22.67
C THR A 223 26.35 43.07 22.18
N LYS A 224 26.00 42.89 20.90
CA LYS A 224 24.76 43.41 20.31
C LYS A 224 24.15 42.33 19.39
N GLN A 225 22.84 42.21 19.38
CA GLN A 225 22.14 41.25 18.52
C GLN A 225 20.82 41.83 18.03
N GLN A 226 20.50 41.54 16.79
CA GLN A 226 19.18 41.77 16.19
C GLN A 226 18.66 40.49 15.59
N SER A 227 17.54 40.01 16.12
CA SER A 227 16.84 38.82 15.63
C SER A 227 16.28 39.03 14.23
N PHE A 228 16.03 37.90 13.53
CA PHE A 228 15.41 37.93 12.21
C PHE A 228 14.05 38.60 12.23
N ASN A 229 13.86 39.51 11.26
CA ASN A 229 12.60 40.18 11.01
C ASN A 229 12.23 39.98 9.53
N SER A 230 10.99 39.58 9.28
CA SER A 230 10.48 39.33 7.90
C SER A 230 10.44 40.59 7.02
N ALA A 231 10.34 41.78 7.61
CA ALA A 231 10.41 43.05 6.89
C ALA A 231 11.83 43.34 6.41
N ASN A 232 12.83 43.11 7.27
CA ASN A 232 14.24 43.36 6.97
C ASN A 232 14.89 42.21 6.23
N LYS A 233 14.39 40.96 6.42
CA LYS A 233 14.88 39.71 5.83
C LYS A 233 16.32 39.33 6.23
N PHE A 234 16.84 39.81 7.33
CA PHE A 234 18.14 39.41 7.87
C PHE A 234 18.15 39.44 9.40
N SER A 235 19.16 38.82 9.99
CA SER A 235 19.55 38.93 11.40
C SER A 235 21.04 39.25 11.49
N GLN A 236 21.47 39.86 12.60
CA GLN A 236 22.86 40.25 12.81
C GLN A 236 23.27 40.08 14.28
N ALA A 237 24.56 39.82 14.50
CA ALA A 237 25.14 39.69 15.83
C ALA A 237 26.58 40.23 15.85
N ARG A 238 26.89 41.10 16.82
CA ARG A 238 28.22 41.64 17.04
C ARG A 238 28.99 40.80 18.05
N ILE A 239 30.21 40.41 17.70
CA ILE A 239 31.14 39.69 18.56
C ILE A 239 32.43 40.50 18.65
N ASP A 240 32.59 41.24 19.75
CA ASP A 240 33.68 42.22 19.89
C ASP A 240 35.09 41.61 19.86
N SER A 241 35.24 40.39 20.40
CA SER A 241 36.55 39.68 20.36
C SER A 241 37.05 39.42 18.94
N THR A 242 36.13 39.23 17.98
CA THR A 242 36.48 39.07 16.57
C THR A 242 36.57 40.39 15.82
N GLY A 243 36.11 41.48 16.40
CA GLY A 243 35.98 42.77 15.73
C GLY A 243 34.93 42.75 14.59
N LYS A 244 34.01 41.77 14.56
CA LYS A 244 33.10 41.54 13.42
C LYS A 244 31.64 41.57 13.83
N THR A 245 30.82 42.09 12.93
CA THR A 245 29.35 41.94 12.95
C THR A 245 28.97 40.90 11.93
N PHE A 246 28.41 39.76 12.37
CA PHE A 246 27.97 38.67 11.52
C PHE A 246 26.52 38.87 11.05
N TYR A 247 26.28 38.58 9.79
CA TYR A 247 24.97 38.69 9.15
C TYR A 247 24.53 37.34 8.61
N LYS A 248 23.23 37.10 8.71
CA LYS A 248 22.55 35.95 8.14
C LYS A 248 21.21 36.40 7.54
N GLY A 249 20.97 36.18 6.26
CA GLY A 249 19.74 36.67 5.64
C GLY A 249 19.55 36.34 4.17
N ALA A 250 18.53 36.98 3.61
CA ALA A 250 18.23 36.83 2.21
C ALA A 250 19.38 37.31 1.32
N PRO A 251 19.80 36.51 0.31
CA PRO A 251 20.95 36.86 -0.53
C PRO A 251 20.86 38.24 -1.14
N GLU A 252 19.71 38.64 -1.65
CA GLU A 252 19.49 39.94 -2.29
C GLU A 252 19.78 41.12 -1.35
N LYS A 253 19.65 40.90 -0.02
CA LYS A 253 19.93 41.93 0.99
C LYS A 253 21.42 42.05 1.31
N LEU A 254 22.10 40.92 1.46
CA LEU A 254 23.53 40.91 1.78
C LEU A 254 24.38 41.28 0.56
N LEU A 255 24.04 40.74 -0.62
CA LEU A 255 24.78 40.98 -1.86
C LEU A 255 24.72 42.43 -2.34
N ALA A 256 23.63 43.15 -2.04
CA ALA A 256 23.52 44.59 -2.33
C ALA A 256 24.54 45.44 -1.61
N ASN A 257 25.09 44.95 -0.49
CA ASN A 257 26.06 45.62 0.36
C ASN A 257 27.42 44.89 0.42
N ALA A 258 27.58 43.83 -0.41
CA ALA A 258 28.77 43.05 -0.44
C ALA A 258 29.82 43.63 -1.40
N VAL A 259 31.04 43.76 -0.90
CA VAL A 259 32.19 44.28 -1.68
C VAL A 259 33.23 43.18 -1.93
N LYS A 260 33.23 42.13 -1.09
CA LYS A 260 34.22 41.05 -1.08
C LYS A 260 33.55 39.72 -0.73
N TYR A 261 34.24 38.63 -1.04
CA TYR A 261 33.84 37.28 -0.62
C TYR A 261 35.05 36.45 -0.17
N LEU A 262 34.79 35.35 0.50
CA LEU A 262 35.79 34.35 0.83
C LEU A 262 35.75 33.22 -0.19
N ASP A 263 36.92 32.83 -0.71
CA ASP A 263 37.09 31.60 -1.47
C ASP A 263 37.08 30.35 -0.55
N ALA A 264 37.20 29.16 -1.10
CA ALA A 264 37.22 27.91 -0.33
C ALA A 264 38.39 27.82 0.68
N ASP A 265 39.51 28.49 0.43
CA ASP A 265 40.68 28.52 1.32
C ASP A 265 40.60 29.64 2.39
N GLY A 266 39.54 30.46 2.34
CA GLY A 266 39.30 31.56 3.24
C GLY A 266 40.10 32.82 2.90
N ASN A 267 40.51 33.00 1.63
CA ASN A 267 41.12 34.21 1.15
C ASN A 267 40.05 35.21 0.73
N ILE A 268 40.31 36.47 0.94
CA ILE A 268 39.39 37.56 0.60
C ILE A 268 39.58 37.93 -0.87
N CYS A 269 38.51 37.78 -1.66
CA CYS A 269 38.48 38.10 -3.08
C CYS A 269 37.48 39.25 -3.38
N THR A 270 37.65 39.90 -4.54
CA THR A 270 36.72 40.94 -4.98
C THR A 270 35.42 40.33 -5.49
N MET A 271 34.30 40.91 -5.13
CA MET A 271 32.95 40.39 -5.43
C MET A 271 32.58 40.54 -6.90
N ASP A 272 32.00 39.47 -7.49
CA ASP A 272 31.28 39.49 -8.73
C ASP A 272 29.83 39.00 -8.51
N ASN A 273 28.93 39.95 -8.40
CA ASN A 273 27.52 39.69 -8.12
C ASN A 273 26.83 38.90 -9.25
N ALA A 274 27.31 38.95 -10.50
CA ALA A 274 26.67 38.28 -11.62
C ALA A 274 26.78 36.76 -11.49
N ILE A 275 27.90 36.24 -11.01
CA ILE A 275 28.14 34.80 -10.81
C ILE A 275 27.18 34.26 -9.73
N LEU A 276 27.13 34.95 -8.57
CA LEU A 276 26.27 34.50 -7.48
C LEU A 276 24.78 34.63 -7.76
N ASN A 277 24.34 35.70 -8.43
CA ASN A 277 22.94 35.85 -8.81
C ASN A 277 22.49 34.71 -9.74
N ARG A 278 23.32 34.32 -10.74
CA ARG A 278 23.03 33.17 -11.61
C ARG A 278 22.92 31.88 -10.78
N LYS A 279 23.82 31.69 -9.82
CA LYS A 279 23.79 30.50 -8.93
C LYS A 279 22.55 30.47 -8.05
N ILE A 280 22.14 31.59 -7.50
CA ILE A 280 20.93 31.73 -6.70
C ILE A 280 19.70 31.37 -7.56
N ASP A 281 19.63 31.84 -8.81
CA ASP A 281 18.55 31.51 -9.72
C ASP A 281 18.52 30.01 -10.07
N GLU A 282 19.67 29.37 -10.28
CA GLU A 282 19.79 27.91 -10.46
C GLU A 282 19.25 27.13 -9.26
N LEU A 283 19.56 27.58 -8.03
CA LEU A 283 19.10 26.94 -6.80
C LEU A 283 17.61 27.16 -6.57
N ALA A 284 17.13 28.37 -6.85
CA ALA A 284 15.70 28.67 -6.79
C ALA A 284 14.91 27.80 -7.77
N ALA A 285 15.46 27.55 -8.99
CA ALA A 285 14.85 26.62 -9.95
C ALA A 285 14.81 25.17 -9.47
N LYS A 286 15.69 24.79 -8.54
CA LYS A 286 15.68 23.49 -7.82
C LYS A 286 14.83 23.50 -6.54
N ALA A 287 13.98 24.52 -6.37
CA ALA A 287 13.14 24.72 -5.18
C ALA A 287 13.91 24.83 -3.85
N MET A 288 15.14 25.29 -3.89
CA MET A 288 15.93 25.57 -2.70
C MET A 288 15.67 26.99 -2.20
N ARG A 289 15.59 27.14 -0.88
CA ARG A 289 15.66 28.43 -0.21
C ARG A 289 17.12 28.74 -0.01
N VAL A 290 17.61 29.82 -0.63
CA VAL A 290 19.00 30.25 -0.47
C VAL A 290 19.11 31.25 0.69
N LEU A 291 20.11 31.08 1.54
CA LEU A 291 20.48 31.99 2.60
C LEU A 291 21.96 32.36 2.48
N ALA A 292 22.30 33.63 2.67
CA ALA A 292 23.67 34.11 2.65
C ALA A 292 24.19 34.40 4.07
N PHE A 293 25.48 34.14 4.25
CA PHE A 293 26.26 34.54 5.44
C PHE A 293 27.30 35.56 5.06
N GLY A 294 27.49 36.54 5.88
CA GLY A 294 28.53 37.55 5.70
C GLY A 294 28.95 38.15 7.01
N TYR A 295 30.05 38.93 6.98
CA TYR A 295 30.45 39.75 8.10
C TYR A 295 30.92 41.13 7.64
N SER A 296 30.87 42.10 8.55
CA SER A 296 31.45 43.45 8.42
C SER A 296 32.40 43.67 9.57
N GLU A 297 33.45 44.45 9.36
CA GLU A 297 34.37 44.89 10.42
C GLU A 297 33.85 46.12 11.15
N LYS A 298 32.79 46.76 10.62
CA LYS A 298 32.13 47.89 11.28
C LYS A 298 31.21 47.42 12.41
N ASP A 299 30.92 48.34 13.32
CA ASP A 299 29.96 48.07 14.40
C ASP A 299 28.54 47.85 13.86
N MET A 300 27.75 47.15 14.63
CA MET A 300 26.36 46.83 14.27
C MET A 300 25.50 48.10 14.25
N VAL A 301 24.77 48.30 13.15
CA VAL A 301 23.74 49.32 13.01
C VAL A 301 22.37 48.65 13.02
N GLU A 302 21.49 49.10 13.91
CA GLU A 302 20.17 48.50 14.05
C GLU A 302 19.31 48.71 12.78
N ASN A 303 18.63 47.63 12.34
CA ASN A 303 17.79 47.60 11.14
C ASN A 303 18.48 47.95 9.80
N SER A 304 19.82 47.97 9.78
CA SER A 304 20.61 48.28 8.58
C SER A 304 21.74 47.25 8.41
N ILE A 305 22.17 47.07 7.18
CA ILE A 305 23.34 46.27 6.80
C ILE A 305 24.48 47.22 6.46
N ASN A 306 25.66 46.95 6.99
CA ASN A 306 26.88 47.74 6.67
C ASN A 306 27.25 47.58 5.19
N ASP A 307 27.90 48.56 4.60
CA ASP A 307 28.28 48.68 3.19
C ASP A 307 29.61 47.99 2.83
N ASP A 308 30.24 47.32 3.79
CA ASP A 308 31.54 46.63 3.65
C ASP A 308 31.44 45.10 3.80
N ILE A 309 30.29 44.52 3.50
CA ILE A 309 30.05 43.11 3.72
C ILE A 309 31.05 42.24 2.95
N VAL A 310 31.66 41.30 3.67
CA VAL A 310 32.40 40.18 3.12
C VAL A 310 31.51 38.94 3.16
N ILE A 311 31.13 38.40 2.04
CA ILE A 311 30.34 37.16 1.94
C ILE A 311 31.20 35.97 2.37
N ILE A 312 30.75 35.22 3.38
CA ILE A 312 31.41 33.98 3.85
C ILE A 312 30.99 32.80 2.93
N GLY A 313 29.72 32.75 2.57
CA GLY A 313 29.14 31.73 1.72
C GLY A 313 27.62 31.76 1.70
N LEU A 314 27.05 30.88 0.93
CA LEU A 314 25.60 30.70 0.80
C LEU A 314 25.23 29.23 1.05
N VAL A 315 24.04 28.98 1.58
CA VAL A 315 23.49 27.64 1.75
C VAL A 315 22.20 27.51 0.98
N GLY A 316 22.03 26.34 0.36
CA GLY A 316 20.76 25.88 -0.19
C GLY A 316 20.03 25.03 0.85
N ILE A 317 18.80 25.41 1.16
CA ILE A 317 17.95 24.75 2.17
C ILE A 317 16.68 24.27 1.49
N ARG A 318 16.37 22.99 1.63
CA ARG A 318 15.10 22.44 1.14
C ARG A 318 14.63 21.27 2.01
N ASP A 319 13.37 20.91 1.83
CA ASP A 319 12.82 19.64 2.30
C ASP A 319 13.21 18.57 1.27
N ASP A 320 14.22 17.77 1.57
CA ASP A 320 14.83 16.85 0.62
C ASP A 320 14.04 15.57 0.43
N VAL A 321 14.13 14.97 -0.76
CA VAL A 321 13.49 13.70 -1.08
C VAL A 321 14.18 12.59 -0.30
N ARG A 322 13.39 11.73 0.35
CA ARG A 322 13.93 10.54 1.03
C ARG A 322 14.59 9.60 0.00
N PRO A 323 15.82 9.12 0.20
CA PRO A 323 16.46 8.18 -0.73
C PRO A 323 15.60 6.93 -0.98
N GLU A 324 15.01 6.38 0.09
CA GLU A 324 14.15 5.19 0.05
C GLU A 324 12.86 5.44 -0.75
N ALA A 325 12.33 6.68 -0.70
CA ALA A 325 11.13 7.03 -1.46
C ALA A 325 11.38 7.02 -2.98
N LYS A 326 12.57 7.42 -3.45
CA LYS A 326 12.92 7.37 -4.88
C LYS A 326 12.87 5.95 -5.41
N GLU A 327 13.45 4.99 -4.68
CA GLU A 327 13.44 3.59 -5.06
C GLU A 327 12.04 2.99 -5.00
N ALA A 328 11.31 3.21 -3.89
CA ALA A 328 9.96 2.73 -3.73
C ALA A 328 8.99 3.29 -4.78
N ILE A 329 9.11 4.58 -5.15
CA ILE A 329 8.34 5.17 -6.25
C ILE A 329 8.64 4.46 -7.58
N ARG A 330 9.91 4.18 -7.87
CA ARG A 330 10.32 3.46 -9.08
C ARG A 330 9.71 2.06 -9.13
N GLU A 331 9.71 1.33 -8.00
CA GLU A 331 9.13 0.00 -7.89
C GLU A 331 7.60 0.03 -8.05
N VAL A 332 6.92 0.98 -7.39
CA VAL A 332 5.46 1.16 -7.51
C VAL A 332 5.05 1.53 -8.93
N GLN A 333 5.82 2.41 -9.61
CA GLN A 333 5.60 2.71 -11.03
C GLN A 333 5.90 1.49 -11.93
N GLY A 334 6.94 0.71 -11.61
CA GLY A 334 7.26 -0.57 -12.28
C GLY A 334 6.14 -1.59 -12.14
N ALA A 335 5.43 -1.56 -11.03
CA ALA A 335 4.23 -2.35 -10.76
C ALA A 335 2.98 -1.87 -11.54
N GLY A 336 3.13 -0.91 -12.46
CA GLY A 336 2.06 -0.37 -13.28
C GLY A 336 1.12 0.62 -12.56
N ILE A 337 1.47 1.05 -11.34
CA ILE A 337 0.67 1.98 -10.55
C ILE A 337 1.11 3.40 -10.88
N GLN A 338 0.16 4.25 -11.29
CA GLN A 338 0.43 5.66 -11.50
C GLN A 338 0.58 6.36 -10.15
N VAL A 339 1.74 7.00 -9.90
CA VAL A 339 1.97 7.83 -8.71
C VAL A 339 1.84 9.30 -9.10
N VAL A 340 0.98 10.02 -8.37
CA VAL A 340 0.72 11.45 -8.56
C VAL A 340 1.01 12.18 -7.27
N MET A 341 1.95 13.12 -7.29
CA MET A 341 2.20 13.99 -6.16
C MET A 341 1.15 15.10 -6.10
N ILE A 342 0.49 15.26 -4.95
CA ILE A 342 -0.49 16.31 -4.71
C ILE A 342 -0.10 17.14 -3.50
N THR A 343 0.12 18.44 -3.66
CA THR A 343 0.73 19.28 -2.63
C THR A 343 0.18 20.71 -2.61
N GLY A 344 0.21 21.33 -1.44
CA GLY A 344 -0.08 22.77 -1.28
C GLY A 344 1.02 23.70 -1.77
N ASP A 345 2.21 23.18 -2.13
CA ASP A 345 3.35 23.97 -2.58
C ASP A 345 3.13 24.65 -3.93
N ARG A 346 4.01 25.60 -4.29
CA ARG A 346 4.03 26.24 -5.60
C ARG A 346 4.39 25.21 -6.68
N LEU A 347 3.93 25.48 -7.91
CA LEU A 347 4.14 24.57 -9.04
C LEU A 347 5.62 24.31 -9.33
N GLU A 348 6.45 25.36 -9.27
CA GLU A 348 7.89 25.28 -9.54
C GLU A 348 8.58 24.36 -8.52
N THR A 349 8.25 24.53 -7.24
CA THR A 349 8.78 23.68 -6.14
C THR A 349 8.32 22.23 -6.31
N ALA A 350 7.04 22.03 -6.59
CA ALA A 350 6.47 20.70 -6.78
C ALA A 350 7.09 19.97 -7.99
N VAL A 351 7.30 20.67 -9.10
CA VAL A 351 7.96 20.14 -10.30
C VAL A 351 9.41 19.74 -10.03
N ALA A 352 10.16 20.57 -9.29
CA ALA A 352 11.56 20.27 -8.95
C ALA A 352 11.65 19.00 -8.08
N ILE A 353 10.83 18.90 -7.04
CA ILE A 353 10.77 17.72 -6.16
C ILE A 353 10.31 16.47 -6.93
N ALA A 354 9.30 16.60 -7.81
CA ALA A 354 8.79 15.49 -8.60
C ALA A 354 9.82 14.96 -9.61
N LYS A 355 10.64 15.83 -10.20
CA LYS A 355 11.78 15.42 -11.04
C LYS A 355 12.82 14.66 -10.24
N ASP A 356 13.17 15.18 -9.07
CA ASP A 356 14.16 14.54 -8.18
C ASP A 356 13.66 13.20 -7.64
N ALA A 357 12.37 13.08 -7.33
CA ALA A 357 11.74 11.83 -6.91
C ALA A 357 11.51 10.82 -8.05
N GLY A 358 11.76 11.21 -9.33
CA GLY A 358 11.54 10.34 -10.49
C GLY A 358 10.07 10.18 -10.92
N LEU A 359 9.20 11.09 -10.49
CA LEU A 359 7.79 11.12 -10.89
C LEU A 359 7.61 11.74 -12.28
N LEU A 360 8.30 12.86 -12.56
CA LEU A 360 8.30 13.53 -13.85
C LEU A 360 9.48 13.08 -14.68
N LYS A 361 9.21 12.34 -15.78
CA LYS A 361 10.23 11.82 -16.71
C LYS A 361 10.26 12.56 -18.05
N GLY A 362 9.32 13.48 -18.26
CA GLY A 362 9.19 14.22 -19.52
C GLY A 362 8.13 13.60 -20.46
N GLY A 363 8.14 14.00 -21.73
CA GLY A 363 7.18 13.51 -22.73
C GLY A 363 5.76 14.03 -22.49
N SER A 364 4.82 13.13 -22.25
CA SER A 364 3.41 13.46 -22.00
C SER A 364 3.09 13.81 -20.55
N ASP A 365 4.05 13.69 -19.63
CA ASP A 365 3.83 13.94 -18.19
C ASP A 365 3.42 15.40 -17.95
N ARG A 366 2.41 15.60 -17.11
CA ARG A 366 1.84 16.91 -16.80
C ARG A 366 1.95 17.26 -15.33
N ALA A 367 2.30 18.51 -15.08
CA ALA A 367 2.19 19.16 -13.79
C ALA A 367 1.18 20.30 -13.91
N LEU A 368 0.20 20.34 -13.03
CA LEU A 368 -0.90 21.29 -13.04
C LEU A 368 -1.01 22.01 -11.70
N SER A 369 -1.42 23.27 -11.72
CA SER A 369 -1.86 23.97 -10.52
C SER A 369 -3.35 23.72 -10.26
N SER A 370 -3.80 23.90 -9.01
CA SER A 370 -5.23 23.87 -8.64
C SER A 370 -6.07 24.82 -9.51
N ALA A 371 -5.57 26.01 -9.84
CA ALA A 371 -6.28 26.96 -10.71
C ALA A 371 -6.53 26.36 -12.10
N GLN A 372 -5.50 25.82 -12.74
CA GLN A 372 -5.63 25.16 -14.04
C GLN A 372 -6.57 23.95 -14.00
N LEU A 373 -6.51 23.15 -12.93
CA LEU A 373 -7.40 22.02 -12.75
C LEU A 373 -8.87 22.45 -12.61
N ASN A 374 -9.13 23.58 -11.93
CA ASN A 374 -10.48 24.09 -11.70
C ASN A 374 -11.08 24.85 -12.90
N GLU A 375 -10.27 25.23 -13.88
CA GLU A 375 -10.74 25.76 -15.17
C GLU A 375 -11.28 24.66 -16.09
N MET A 376 -10.91 23.38 -15.84
CA MET A 376 -11.32 22.25 -16.66
C MET A 376 -12.60 21.59 -16.13
N SER A 377 -13.44 21.16 -17.05
CA SER A 377 -14.59 20.28 -16.76
C SER A 377 -14.11 18.89 -16.31
N ASP A 378 -14.97 18.13 -15.64
CA ASP A 378 -14.66 16.78 -15.19
C ASP A 378 -14.26 15.84 -16.34
N GLU A 379 -14.93 15.97 -17.49
CA GLU A 379 -14.62 15.17 -18.67
C GLU A 379 -13.27 15.52 -19.31
N GLU A 380 -12.85 16.78 -19.26
CA GLU A 380 -11.52 17.19 -19.71
C GLU A 380 -10.44 16.69 -18.78
N VAL A 381 -10.68 16.74 -17.46
CA VAL A 381 -9.75 16.21 -16.47
C VAL A 381 -9.58 14.69 -16.63
N LYS A 382 -10.67 13.92 -16.82
CA LYS A 382 -10.60 12.46 -17.04
C LYS A 382 -9.69 12.10 -18.22
N LYS A 383 -9.72 12.86 -19.30
CA LYS A 383 -8.87 12.62 -20.49
C LYS A 383 -7.38 12.76 -20.20
N ILE A 384 -7.00 13.63 -19.26
CA ILE A 384 -5.60 13.93 -18.97
C ILE A 384 -5.08 13.20 -17.71
N ILE A 385 -5.95 12.61 -16.89
CA ILE A 385 -5.55 11.84 -15.68
C ILE A 385 -4.38 10.90 -15.94
N PRO A 386 -4.33 10.11 -17.03
CA PRO A 386 -3.20 9.20 -17.28
C PRO A 386 -1.84 9.89 -17.38
N ASN A 387 -1.82 11.17 -17.72
CA ASN A 387 -0.60 11.96 -17.91
C ASN A 387 -0.25 12.84 -16.70
N ILE A 388 -1.15 13.01 -15.73
CA ILE A 388 -0.90 13.85 -14.55
C ILE A 388 0.11 13.15 -13.62
N ARG A 389 1.15 13.90 -13.23
CA ARG A 389 2.15 13.46 -12.23
C ARG A 389 2.22 14.38 -11.03
N VAL A 390 1.82 15.64 -11.19
CA VAL A 390 1.87 16.66 -10.12
C VAL A 390 0.62 17.51 -10.15
N ILE A 391 0.04 17.75 -8.97
CA ILE A 391 -0.98 18.75 -8.72
C ILE A 391 -0.46 19.65 -7.60
N ALA A 392 -0.22 20.91 -7.94
CA ALA A 392 0.36 21.91 -7.07
C ALA A 392 -0.69 22.90 -6.55
N ARG A 393 -0.47 23.53 -5.39
CA ARG A 393 -1.41 24.42 -4.68
C ARG A 393 -2.79 23.79 -4.51
N ALA A 394 -2.81 22.46 -4.34
CA ALA A 394 -4.04 21.70 -4.21
C ALA A 394 -4.83 22.12 -2.98
N LEU A 395 -6.13 22.28 -3.17
CA LEU A 395 -7.11 22.46 -2.11
C LEU A 395 -7.64 21.08 -1.66
N PRO A 396 -8.18 20.95 -0.44
CA PRO A 396 -8.83 19.71 -0.01
C PRO A 396 -9.91 19.20 -0.98
N THR A 397 -10.68 20.13 -1.56
CA THR A 397 -11.70 19.83 -2.57
C THR A 397 -11.13 19.25 -3.87
N ASP A 398 -9.92 19.66 -4.26
CA ASP A 398 -9.24 19.10 -5.42
C ASP A 398 -8.84 17.63 -5.18
N LYS A 399 -8.37 17.32 -3.95
CA LYS A 399 -8.02 15.96 -3.54
C LYS A 399 -9.24 15.03 -3.65
N SER A 400 -10.38 15.41 -3.07
CA SER A 400 -11.64 14.64 -3.15
C SER A 400 -12.16 14.54 -4.59
N ARG A 401 -12.07 15.62 -5.40
CA ARG A 401 -12.47 15.63 -6.81
C ARG A 401 -11.67 14.62 -7.63
N MET A 402 -10.34 14.62 -7.47
CA MET A 402 -9.46 13.68 -8.20
C MET A 402 -9.75 12.22 -7.86
N VAL A 403 -9.95 11.92 -6.58
CA VAL A 403 -10.35 10.58 -6.14
C VAL A 403 -11.65 10.16 -6.82
N ARG A 404 -12.69 11.00 -6.77
CA ARG A 404 -13.99 10.72 -7.39
C ARG A 404 -13.88 10.46 -8.89
N LEU A 405 -13.18 11.33 -9.63
CA LEU A 405 -13.03 11.19 -11.07
C LEU A 405 -12.31 9.89 -11.46
N CYS A 406 -11.28 9.51 -10.72
CA CYS A 406 -10.60 8.24 -10.95
C CYS A 406 -11.50 7.03 -10.67
N GLN A 407 -12.32 7.06 -9.61
CA GLN A 407 -13.29 6.02 -9.31
C GLN A 407 -14.37 5.90 -10.39
N GLU A 408 -14.86 7.02 -10.94
CA GLU A 408 -15.78 7.05 -12.08
C GLU A 408 -15.17 6.45 -13.36
N MET A 409 -13.84 6.44 -13.49
CA MET A 409 -13.09 5.75 -14.53
C MET A 409 -12.82 4.27 -14.23
N ASN A 410 -13.45 3.70 -13.20
CA ASN A 410 -13.20 2.32 -12.72
C ASN A 410 -11.77 2.05 -12.22
N LEU A 411 -11.02 3.08 -11.83
CA LEU A 411 -9.71 2.93 -11.23
C LEU A 411 -9.84 2.67 -9.72
N VAL A 412 -8.93 1.86 -9.18
CA VAL A 412 -8.75 1.69 -7.74
C VAL A 412 -7.77 2.75 -7.26
N VAL A 413 -8.22 3.57 -6.32
CA VAL A 413 -7.54 4.82 -5.93
C VAL A 413 -6.96 4.73 -4.53
N GLY A 414 -5.67 5.00 -4.41
CA GLY A 414 -4.99 5.25 -3.14
C GLY A 414 -4.80 6.75 -2.88
N MET A 415 -4.86 7.16 -1.62
CA MET A 415 -4.61 8.53 -1.19
C MET A 415 -3.78 8.54 0.08
N THR A 416 -2.72 9.34 0.14
CA THR A 416 -1.99 9.61 1.39
C THR A 416 -2.38 10.97 1.97
N GLY A 417 -2.27 11.12 3.28
CA GLY A 417 -2.48 12.41 3.94
C GLY A 417 -2.20 12.35 5.44
N ASP A 418 -1.92 13.51 6.03
CA ASP A 418 -1.56 13.66 7.44
C ASP A 418 -2.48 14.64 8.20
N GLY A 419 -3.18 15.49 7.47
CA GLY A 419 -3.98 16.58 8.03
C GLY A 419 -5.49 16.34 8.07
N VAL A 420 -6.19 17.12 8.86
CA VAL A 420 -7.66 17.19 8.86
C VAL A 420 -8.21 17.52 7.45
N ASN A 421 -7.45 18.31 6.70
CA ASN A 421 -7.80 18.71 5.33
C ASN A 421 -7.82 17.52 4.34
N ASP A 422 -7.10 16.45 4.65
CA ASP A 422 -6.99 15.25 3.81
C ASP A 422 -8.05 14.21 4.14
N SER A 423 -8.66 14.29 5.33
CA SER A 423 -9.60 13.29 5.84
C SER A 423 -10.73 12.96 4.87
N PRO A 424 -11.39 13.91 4.18
CA PRO A 424 -12.43 13.57 3.20
C PRO A 424 -11.89 12.75 2.03
N ALA A 425 -10.73 13.10 1.49
CA ALA A 425 -10.10 12.37 0.38
C ALA A 425 -9.60 11.00 0.81
N LEU A 426 -9.02 10.88 2.03
CA LEU A 426 -8.61 9.60 2.63
C LEU A 426 -9.78 8.66 2.81
N LYS A 427 -10.93 9.15 3.31
CA LYS A 427 -12.14 8.36 3.51
C LYS A 427 -12.77 7.93 2.19
N ARG A 428 -12.82 8.82 1.20
CA ARG A 428 -13.40 8.55 -0.13
C ARG A 428 -12.56 7.57 -0.94
N ALA A 429 -11.23 7.58 -0.80
CA ALA A 429 -10.33 6.68 -1.54
C ALA A 429 -10.65 5.21 -1.25
N ASP A 430 -10.39 4.33 -2.21
CA ASP A 430 -10.51 2.88 -2.01
C ASP A 430 -9.59 2.42 -0.88
N VAL A 431 -8.39 3.01 -0.79
CA VAL A 431 -7.53 2.89 0.38
C VAL A 431 -6.89 4.25 0.73
N GLY A 432 -7.21 4.76 1.92
CA GLY A 432 -6.54 5.91 2.52
C GLY A 432 -5.37 5.44 3.37
N PHE A 433 -4.18 5.99 3.08
CA PHE A 433 -2.96 5.81 3.88
C PHE A 433 -2.76 7.07 4.73
N ALA A 434 -3.10 7.00 6.00
CA ALA A 434 -2.81 8.08 6.93
C ALA A 434 -1.37 7.98 7.45
N MET A 435 -0.71 9.12 7.65
CA MET A 435 0.64 9.14 8.22
C MET A 435 0.60 8.97 9.74
N GLY A 436 1.60 8.29 10.31
CA GLY A 436 1.73 8.04 11.73
C GLY A 436 1.87 9.32 12.56
N SER A 437 2.59 10.32 12.03
CA SER A 437 2.69 11.66 12.61
C SER A 437 1.46 12.54 12.38
N GLY A 438 0.51 12.08 11.55
CA GLY A 438 -0.68 12.82 11.19
C GLY A 438 -1.70 12.98 12.32
N THR A 439 -2.72 13.80 12.07
CA THR A 439 -3.81 14.07 13.02
C THR A 439 -4.67 12.82 13.24
N GLU A 440 -5.30 12.71 14.40
CA GLU A 440 -6.22 11.60 14.70
C GLU A 440 -7.37 11.53 13.68
N ALA A 441 -7.87 12.69 13.21
CA ALA A 441 -8.90 12.73 12.18
C ALA A 441 -8.45 12.10 10.85
N ALA A 442 -7.19 12.31 10.43
CA ALA A 442 -6.62 11.66 9.25
C ALA A 442 -6.46 10.16 9.48
N LYS A 443 -5.97 9.74 10.65
CA LYS A 443 -5.83 8.33 11.02
C LYS A 443 -7.19 7.62 11.07
N GLU A 444 -8.23 8.29 11.55
CA GLU A 444 -9.60 7.75 11.56
C GLU A 444 -10.18 7.60 10.15
N ALA A 445 -9.90 8.54 9.27
CA ALA A 445 -10.34 8.49 7.88
C ALA A 445 -9.61 7.43 7.05
N GLY A 446 -8.34 7.14 7.38
CA GLY A 446 -7.51 6.16 6.69
C GLY A 446 -7.85 4.71 7.04
N LYS A 447 -7.78 3.82 6.06
CA LYS A 447 -7.87 2.36 6.28
C LYS A 447 -6.56 1.76 6.79
N ILE A 448 -5.45 2.39 6.45
CA ILE A 448 -4.08 1.99 6.80
C ILE A 448 -3.35 3.20 7.39
N VAL A 449 -2.54 2.99 8.43
CA VAL A 449 -1.65 4.01 9.00
C VAL A 449 -0.20 3.61 8.75
N ILE A 450 0.57 4.50 8.16
CA ILE A 450 2.01 4.34 7.89
C ILE A 450 2.79 4.93 9.07
N LEU A 451 3.30 4.08 9.95
CA LEU A 451 3.84 4.48 11.25
C LEU A 451 5.13 5.30 11.17
N ASP A 452 5.93 5.09 10.14
CA ASP A 452 7.21 5.76 9.89
C ASP A 452 7.13 6.92 8.89
N ASP A 453 5.92 7.25 8.44
CA ASP A 453 5.64 8.26 7.41
C ASP A 453 6.39 8.04 6.08
N ASN A 454 6.87 6.83 5.79
CA ASN A 454 7.76 6.57 4.68
C ASN A 454 7.00 5.96 3.48
N PHE A 455 7.24 6.49 2.29
CA PHE A 455 6.67 5.94 1.05
C PHE A 455 7.08 4.47 0.80
N LYS A 456 8.25 4.03 1.33
CA LYS A 456 8.68 2.64 1.29
C LYS A 456 7.67 1.71 1.96
N SER A 457 7.14 2.09 3.12
CA SER A 457 6.13 1.29 3.84
C SER A 457 4.80 1.22 3.09
N ILE A 458 4.48 2.24 2.26
CA ILE A 458 3.34 2.16 1.32
C ILE A 458 3.62 1.11 0.23
N LYS A 459 4.84 1.07 -0.34
CA LYS A 459 5.26 0.04 -1.31
C LYS A 459 5.14 -1.36 -0.70
N ASP A 460 5.58 -1.53 0.55
CA ASP A 460 5.45 -2.80 1.26
C ASP A 460 3.97 -3.17 1.47
N ALA A 461 3.11 -2.22 1.82
CA ALA A 461 1.66 -2.44 1.90
C ALA A 461 1.07 -2.92 0.56
N ILE A 462 1.51 -2.38 -0.57
CA ILE A 462 1.10 -2.81 -1.91
C ILE A 462 1.55 -4.24 -2.19
N LEU A 463 2.81 -4.58 -1.90
CA LEU A 463 3.37 -5.92 -2.07
C LEU A 463 2.60 -6.96 -1.25
N TYR A 464 2.36 -6.67 0.03
CA TYR A 464 1.57 -7.55 0.91
C TYR A 464 0.11 -7.66 0.45
N GLY A 465 -0.49 -6.59 -0.01
CA GLY A 465 -1.84 -6.61 -0.60
C GLY A 465 -1.94 -7.52 -1.82
N ARG A 466 -0.96 -7.48 -2.72
CA ARG A 466 -0.84 -8.40 -3.87
C ARG A 466 -0.63 -9.84 -3.42
N THR A 467 0.21 -10.07 -2.41
CA THR A 467 0.44 -11.39 -1.83
C THR A 467 -0.85 -11.99 -1.29
N ILE A 468 -1.60 -11.22 -0.51
CA ILE A 468 -2.89 -11.65 0.04
C ILE A 468 -3.87 -12.00 -1.07
N TYR A 469 -3.95 -11.20 -2.13
CA TYR A 469 -4.80 -11.49 -3.28
C TYR A 469 -4.40 -12.82 -3.95
N HIS A 470 -3.11 -13.09 -4.14
CA HIS A 470 -2.62 -14.37 -4.68
C HIS A 470 -2.95 -15.55 -3.76
N ASN A 471 -2.83 -15.38 -2.45
CA ASN A 471 -3.19 -16.42 -1.48
C ASN A 471 -4.68 -16.73 -1.52
N ILE A 472 -5.52 -15.71 -1.67
CA ILE A 472 -6.97 -15.87 -1.89
C ILE A 472 -7.25 -16.63 -3.19
N LEU A 473 -6.55 -16.31 -4.28
CA LEU A 473 -6.70 -17.05 -5.55
C LEU A 473 -6.30 -18.53 -5.43
N LYS A 474 -5.20 -18.83 -4.73
CA LYS A 474 -4.76 -20.20 -4.46
C LYS A 474 -5.82 -20.98 -3.70
N PHE A 475 -6.39 -20.38 -2.65
CA PHE A 475 -7.46 -20.99 -1.89
C PHE A 475 -8.73 -21.17 -2.74
N CYS A 476 -9.16 -20.17 -3.49
CA CYS A 476 -10.31 -20.31 -4.41
C CYS A 476 -10.10 -21.45 -5.40
N LYS A 477 -8.91 -21.59 -5.98
CA LYS A 477 -8.55 -22.69 -6.87
C LYS A 477 -8.63 -24.04 -6.16
N PHE A 478 -8.08 -24.12 -4.94
CA PHE A 478 -8.12 -25.31 -4.10
C PHE A 478 -9.56 -25.76 -3.83
N GLN A 479 -10.40 -24.88 -3.32
CA GLN A 479 -11.79 -25.16 -2.96
C GLN A 479 -12.64 -25.54 -4.20
N LEU A 480 -12.50 -24.78 -5.30
CA LEU A 480 -13.31 -25.04 -6.49
C LEU A 480 -12.97 -26.37 -7.16
N VAL A 481 -11.72 -26.83 -7.11
CA VAL A 481 -11.33 -28.17 -7.59
C VAL A 481 -12.07 -29.26 -6.81
N ILE A 482 -12.12 -29.13 -5.49
CA ILE A 482 -12.80 -30.08 -4.59
C ILE A 482 -14.30 -30.08 -4.86
N ASN A 483 -14.90 -28.89 -4.97
CA ASN A 483 -16.34 -28.76 -5.23
C ASN A 483 -16.73 -29.37 -6.59
N VAL A 484 -15.93 -29.12 -7.64
CA VAL A 484 -16.17 -29.76 -8.96
C VAL A 484 -16.12 -31.27 -8.83
N ALA A 485 -15.10 -31.84 -8.19
CA ALA A 485 -14.98 -33.28 -8.01
C ALA A 485 -16.15 -33.84 -7.20
N ALA A 486 -16.51 -33.22 -6.07
CA ALA A 486 -17.61 -33.65 -5.22
C ALA A 486 -18.95 -33.62 -5.94
N VAL A 487 -19.25 -32.53 -6.68
CA VAL A 487 -20.49 -32.42 -7.49
C VAL A 487 -20.55 -33.47 -8.57
N VAL A 488 -19.47 -33.64 -9.35
CA VAL A 488 -19.46 -34.61 -10.49
C VAL A 488 -19.53 -36.04 -9.99
N VAL A 489 -18.79 -36.40 -8.91
CA VAL A 489 -18.87 -37.75 -8.34
C VAL A 489 -20.28 -38.03 -7.80
N SER A 490 -20.81 -37.12 -6.96
CA SER A 490 -22.15 -37.29 -6.37
C SER A 490 -23.26 -37.36 -7.43
N ALA A 491 -23.12 -36.61 -8.54
CA ALA A 491 -24.08 -36.59 -9.62
C ALA A 491 -24.06 -37.88 -10.49
N ILE A 492 -22.87 -38.43 -10.70
CA ILE A 492 -22.69 -39.53 -11.67
C ILE A 492 -22.70 -40.92 -10.98
N ALA A 493 -22.18 -41.03 -9.75
CA ALA A 493 -22.02 -42.31 -9.06
C ALA A 493 -23.33 -43.13 -8.92
N PRO A 494 -24.52 -42.56 -8.68
CA PRO A 494 -25.78 -43.31 -8.62
C PRO A 494 -26.10 -44.05 -9.91
N PHE A 495 -25.75 -43.51 -11.09
CA PHE A 495 -25.96 -44.16 -12.37
C PHE A 495 -25.04 -45.38 -12.57
N PHE A 496 -24.00 -45.50 -11.78
CA PHE A 496 -23.08 -46.63 -11.75
C PHE A 496 -23.31 -47.56 -10.55
N GLY A 497 -24.44 -47.41 -9.83
CA GLY A 497 -24.81 -48.25 -8.72
C GLY A 497 -23.99 -47.98 -7.43
N VAL A 498 -23.65 -46.72 -7.16
CA VAL A 498 -23.12 -46.22 -5.88
C VAL A 498 -24.02 -45.07 -5.45
N ASP A 499 -25.01 -45.37 -4.61
CA ASP A 499 -26.11 -44.43 -4.33
C ASP A 499 -25.64 -43.13 -3.65
N GLU A 500 -24.79 -43.18 -2.63
CA GLU A 500 -24.32 -42.03 -1.85
C GLU A 500 -22.83 -42.14 -1.55
N PRO A 501 -21.93 -41.85 -2.53
CA PRO A 501 -20.49 -41.96 -2.32
C PRO A 501 -19.98 -40.94 -1.30
N LEU A 502 -20.63 -39.78 -1.19
CA LEU A 502 -20.37 -38.74 -0.21
C LEU A 502 -21.69 -38.33 0.48
N LYS A 503 -21.78 -38.52 1.78
CA LYS A 503 -22.93 -38.09 2.59
C LYS A 503 -22.89 -36.59 2.83
N VAL A 504 -24.04 -35.97 3.16
CA VAL A 504 -24.14 -34.54 3.50
C VAL A 504 -23.19 -34.18 4.66
N THR A 505 -23.05 -35.07 5.66
CA THR A 505 -22.12 -34.88 6.79
C THR A 505 -20.65 -34.82 6.35
N HIS A 506 -20.26 -35.65 5.35
CA HIS A 506 -18.92 -35.60 4.77
C HIS A 506 -18.64 -34.25 4.10
N LEU A 507 -19.61 -33.73 3.38
CA LEU A 507 -19.49 -32.44 2.65
C LEU A 507 -19.48 -31.26 3.59
N LEU A 508 -20.27 -31.28 4.66
CA LEU A 508 -20.20 -30.26 5.71
C LEU A 508 -18.84 -30.27 6.43
N PHE A 509 -18.26 -31.46 6.67
CA PHE A 509 -16.90 -31.55 7.21
C PHE A 509 -15.87 -30.94 6.25
N VAL A 510 -15.97 -31.23 4.95
CA VAL A 510 -15.09 -30.65 3.92
C VAL A 510 -15.23 -29.12 3.91
N ASN A 511 -16.44 -28.61 3.79
CA ASN A 511 -16.67 -27.17 3.64
C ASN A 511 -16.37 -26.36 4.93
N LEU A 512 -16.59 -26.91 6.12
CA LEU A 512 -16.40 -26.18 7.37
C LEU A 512 -15.00 -26.38 7.96
N VAL A 513 -14.56 -27.63 8.08
CA VAL A 513 -13.31 -27.98 8.78
C VAL A 513 -12.12 -27.91 7.82
N MET A 514 -12.21 -28.58 6.68
CA MET A 514 -11.11 -28.68 5.75
C MET A 514 -10.86 -27.34 5.03
N ASP A 515 -11.91 -26.63 4.63
CA ASP A 515 -11.75 -25.31 4.00
C ASP A 515 -11.21 -24.28 5.00
N GLY A 516 -11.66 -24.29 6.27
CA GLY A 516 -11.13 -23.41 7.30
C GLY A 516 -9.63 -23.65 7.57
N LEU A 517 -9.22 -24.89 7.70
CA LEU A 517 -7.82 -25.27 7.87
C LEU A 517 -7.02 -25.05 6.58
N GLY A 518 -7.60 -25.31 5.41
CA GLY A 518 -7.01 -25.04 4.09
C GLY A 518 -6.74 -23.54 3.87
N ALA A 519 -7.62 -22.69 4.39
CA ALA A 519 -7.42 -21.24 4.40
C ALA A 519 -6.18 -20.83 5.21
N MET A 520 -5.98 -21.43 6.38
CA MET A 520 -4.78 -21.19 7.19
C MET A 520 -3.51 -21.71 6.50
N MET A 521 -3.62 -22.85 5.81
CA MET A 521 -2.52 -23.48 5.08
C MET A 521 -2.03 -22.61 3.90
N LEU A 522 -2.93 -22.09 3.09
CA LEU A 522 -2.63 -21.33 1.88
C LEU A 522 -2.57 -19.80 2.12
N GLY A 523 -3.16 -19.30 3.21
CA GLY A 523 -3.21 -17.88 3.52
C GLY A 523 -1.90 -17.28 4.00
N ASN A 524 -0.94 -18.10 4.42
CA ASN A 524 0.35 -17.69 4.98
C ASN A 524 1.53 -17.80 4.00
N GLU A 525 1.27 -18.00 2.71
CA GLU A 525 2.33 -18.00 1.70
C GLU A 525 3.10 -16.67 1.74
N PRO A 526 4.45 -16.72 1.61
CA PRO A 526 5.31 -15.54 1.72
C PRO A 526 5.08 -14.54 0.59
N ALA A 527 5.43 -13.29 0.85
CA ALA A 527 5.45 -12.25 -0.17
C ALA A 527 6.57 -12.53 -1.19
N LYS A 528 6.24 -12.38 -2.47
CA LYS A 528 7.18 -12.56 -3.57
C LYS A 528 7.33 -11.25 -4.34
N GLU A 529 8.55 -10.76 -4.48
CA GLU A 529 8.83 -9.53 -5.22
C GLU A 529 8.35 -9.58 -6.69
N GLU A 530 8.24 -10.77 -7.28
CA GLU A 530 7.69 -10.96 -8.62
C GLU A 530 6.26 -10.42 -8.79
N TYR A 531 5.48 -10.36 -7.69
CA TYR A 531 4.13 -9.79 -7.72
C TYR A 531 4.13 -8.28 -8.00
N MET A 532 5.24 -7.59 -7.76
CA MET A 532 5.39 -6.18 -8.12
C MET A 532 5.63 -5.96 -9.63
N ALA A 533 5.91 -7.02 -10.39
CA ALA A 533 6.01 -6.94 -11.85
C ALA A 533 4.65 -7.12 -12.57
N GLU A 534 3.58 -7.48 -11.84
CA GLU A 534 2.26 -7.65 -12.41
C GLU A 534 1.56 -6.30 -12.64
N ALA A 535 0.81 -6.19 -13.74
CA ALA A 535 -0.02 -5.01 -13.99
C ALA A 535 -1.19 -4.94 -12.98
N PRO A 536 -1.64 -3.74 -12.61
CA PRO A 536 -2.80 -3.55 -11.75
C PRO A 536 -4.06 -4.17 -12.35
N ARG A 537 -4.86 -4.79 -11.50
CA ARG A 537 -6.11 -5.44 -11.90
C ARG A 537 -7.26 -4.44 -11.97
N LYS A 538 -8.16 -4.64 -12.94
CA LYS A 538 -9.35 -3.79 -13.06
C LYS A 538 -10.33 -4.08 -11.93
N ARG A 539 -11.10 -3.05 -11.55
CA ARG A 539 -12.11 -3.16 -10.48
C ARG A 539 -13.17 -4.23 -10.76
N ASP A 540 -13.57 -4.41 -12.03
CA ASP A 540 -14.60 -5.33 -12.49
C ASP A 540 -14.07 -6.67 -13.04
N GLU A 541 -12.75 -6.90 -13.01
CA GLU A 541 -12.12 -8.13 -13.46
C GLU A 541 -12.57 -9.33 -12.62
N SER A 542 -12.91 -10.46 -13.31
CA SER A 542 -13.29 -11.68 -12.62
C SER A 542 -12.13 -12.29 -11.83
N ILE A 543 -12.41 -12.78 -10.62
CA ILE A 543 -11.43 -13.50 -9.78
C ILE A 543 -10.95 -14.76 -10.51
N VAL A 544 -11.86 -15.52 -11.08
CA VAL A 544 -11.53 -16.74 -11.82
C VAL A 544 -11.25 -16.39 -13.28
N SER A 545 -9.97 -16.40 -13.65
CA SER A 545 -9.54 -16.22 -15.04
C SER A 545 -9.87 -17.47 -15.88
N LYS A 546 -9.89 -17.33 -17.22
CA LYS A 546 -10.07 -18.48 -18.13
C LYS A 546 -9.00 -19.57 -17.92
N LYS A 547 -7.74 -19.18 -17.69
CA LYS A 547 -6.64 -20.10 -17.36
C LYS A 547 -6.93 -20.87 -16.07
N MET A 548 -7.31 -20.14 -15.00
CA MET A 548 -7.64 -20.73 -13.71
C MET A 548 -8.85 -21.68 -13.81
N MET A 549 -9.90 -21.31 -14.55
CA MET A 549 -11.05 -22.18 -14.80
C MET A 549 -10.63 -23.48 -15.51
N GLY A 550 -9.77 -23.40 -16.51
CA GLY A 550 -9.21 -24.58 -17.18
C GLY A 550 -8.47 -25.50 -16.19
N GLN A 551 -7.63 -24.94 -15.31
CA GLN A 551 -6.92 -25.71 -14.28
C GLN A 551 -7.89 -26.36 -13.29
N ILE A 552 -8.91 -25.63 -12.81
CA ILE A 552 -9.94 -26.14 -11.89
C ILE A 552 -10.67 -27.34 -12.51
N LEU A 553 -11.14 -27.21 -13.76
CA LEU A 553 -11.87 -28.26 -14.43
C LEU A 553 -10.97 -29.48 -14.69
N THR A 554 -9.75 -29.30 -15.15
CA THR A 554 -8.80 -30.38 -15.40
C THR A 554 -8.53 -31.20 -14.14
N MET A 555 -8.20 -30.50 -13.03
CA MET A 555 -7.91 -31.16 -11.76
C MET A 555 -9.16 -31.78 -11.12
N GLY A 556 -10.31 -31.09 -11.19
CA GLY A 556 -11.59 -31.63 -10.70
C GLY A 556 -12.02 -32.89 -11.43
N ILE A 557 -11.88 -32.91 -12.76
CA ILE A 557 -12.15 -34.13 -13.59
C ILE A 557 -11.14 -35.22 -13.25
N TRP A 558 -9.86 -34.89 -13.11
CA TRP A 558 -8.83 -35.87 -12.71
C TRP A 558 -9.17 -36.51 -11.36
N LEU A 559 -9.53 -35.74 -10.37
CA LEU A 559 -9.92 -36.23 -9.05
C LEU A 559 -11.20 -37.11 -9.16
N THR A 560 -12.14 -36.75 -10.03
CA THR A 560 -13.32 -37.55 -10.34
C THR A 560 -12.94 -38.90 -10.93
N VAL A 561 -12.02 -38.93 -11.89
CA VAL A 561 -11.55 -40.21 -12.51
C VAL A 561 -10.90 -41.10 -11.44
N VAL A 562 -10.02 -40.54 -10.60
CA VAL A 562 -9.40 -41.28 -9.48
C VAL A 562 -10.47 -41.84 -8.53
N SER A 563 -11.52 -41.06 -8.23
CA SER A 563 -12.65 -41.48 -7.40
C SER A 563 -13.38 -42.66 -8.01
N PHE A 564 -13.71 -42.64 -9.30
CA PHE A 564 -14.39 -43.77 -9.98
C PHE A 564 -13.50 -45.00 -10.09
N ILE A 565 -12.19 -44.85 -10.31
CA ILE A 565 -11.23 -45.97 -10.26
C ILE A 565 -11.31 -46.66 -8.90
N TYR A 566 -11.24 -45.89 -7.80
CA TYR A 566 -11.35 -46.45 -6.46
C TYR A 566 -12.69 -47.13 -6.19
N LEU A 567 -13.80 -46.45 -6.56
CA LEU A 567 -15.16 -46.94 -6.28
C LEU A 567 -15.56 -48.19 -7.09
N LYS A 568 -14.97 -48.40 -8.27
CA LYS A 568 -15.47 -49.43 -9.22
C LYS A 568 -14.46 -50.50 -9.60
N VAL A 569 -13.14 -50.25 -9.47
CA VAL A 569 -12.17 -51.29 -9.85
C VAL A 569 -12.16 -52.39 -8.79
N PRO A 570 -12.36 -53.67 -9.20
CA PRO A 570 -12.48 -54.81 -8.26
C PRO A 570 -11.31 -54.95 -7.29
N PHE A 571 -10.12 -54.54 -7.70
CA PHE A 571 -8.95 -54.53 -6.83
C PHE A 571 -9.18 -53.71 -5.55
N PHE A 572 -9.72 -52.51 -5.66
CA PHE A 572 -9.97 -51.65 -4.50
C PHE A 572 -11.22 -52.08 -3.72
N VAL A 573 -12.28 -52.52 -4.41
CA VAL A 573 -13.51 -52.98 -3.77
C VAL A 573 -13.25 -54.19 -2.88
N ASN A 574 -12.45 -55.15 -3.36
CA ASN A 574 -12.14 -56.40 -2.67
C ASN A 574 -11.15 -56.23 -1.49
N LEU A 575 -10.57 -55.04 -1.27
CA LEU A 575 -9.72 -54.75 -0.11
C LEU A 575 -10.52 -54.60 1.20
N PHE A 576 -11.83 -54.40 1.12
CA PHE A 576 -12.70 -54.11 2.25
C PHE A 576 -13.69 -55.24 2.51
N ALA A 577 -14.06 -55.45 3.75
CA ALA A 577 -14.95 -56.52 4.15
C ALA A 577 -16.42 -56.24 3.81
N ASN A 578 -16.80 -54.96 3.72
CA ASN A 578 -18.16 -54.54 3.38
C ASN A 578 -18.17 -53.17 2.68
N GLU A 579 -19.32 -52.80 2.13
CA GLU A 579 -19.52 -51.55 1.39
C GLU A 579 -19.31 -50.33 2.25
N GLU A 580 -19.72 -50.33 3.51
CA GLU A 580 -19.53 -49.20 4.43
C GLU A 580 -18.05 -48.87 4.68
N GLN A 581 -17.22 -49.92 4.88
CA GLN A 581 -15.76 -49.74 5.02
C GLN A 581 -15.13 -49.23 3.73
N HIS A 582 -15.59 -49.70 2.57
CA HIS A 582 -15.15 -49.24 1.25
C HIS A 582 -15.48 -47.75 1.05
N LEU A 583 -16.72 -47.32 1.35
CA LEU A 583 -17.13 -45.91 1.26
C LEU A 583 -16.41 -45.02 2.29
N THR A 584 -16.15 -45.52 3.50
CA THR A 584 -15.32 -44.83 4.48
C THR A 584 -13.88 -44.62 3.97
N GLY A 585 -13.30 -45.68 3.36
CA GLY A 585 -11.99 -45.60 2.69
C GLY A 585 -12.01 -44.61 1.52
N TYR A 586 -13.10 -44.53 0.78
CA TYR A 586 -13.29 -43.54 -0.27
C TYR A 586 -13.28 -42.11 0.29
N PHE A 587 -13.98 -41.87 1.38
CA PHE A 587 -13.97 -40.52 2.02
C PHE A 587 -12.55 -40.12 2.46
N VAL A 588 -11.77 -41.07 3.05
CA VAL A 588 -10.37 -40.82 3.38
C VAL A 588 -9.55 -40.47 2.14
N LEU A 589 -9.70 -41.27 1.07
CA LEU A 589 -9.01 -40.99 -0.21
C LEU A 589 -9.35 -39.61 -0.74
N PHE A 590 -10.63 -39.23 -0.71
CA PHE A 590 -11.10 -37.93 -1.20
C PHE A 590 -10.45 -36.77 -0.43
N ILE A 591 -10.43 -36.84 0.90
CA ILE A 591 -9.77 -35.82 1.76
C ILE A 591 -8.26 -35.75 1.51
N VAL A 592 -7.58 -36.89 1.46
CA VAL A 592 -6.13 -36.95 1.25
C VAL A 592 -5.76 -36.42 -0.14
N ALA A 593 -6.50 -36.80 -1.16
CA ALA A 593 -6.28 -36.29 -2.54
C ALA A 593 -6.54 -34.77 -2.63
N ALA A 594 -7.57 -34.28 -1.93
CA ALA A 594 -7.84 -32.85 -1.82
C ALA A 594 -6.68 -32.11 -1.12
N LEU A 595 -6.14 -32.64 -0.03
CA LEU A 595 -4.98 -32.07 0.65
C LEU A 595 -3.73 -32.02 -0.24
N PHE A 596 -3.45 -33.12 -0.99
CA PHE A 596 -2.34 -33.12 -1.94
C PHE A 596 -2.53 -32.11 -3.06
N ASN A 597 -3.77 -31.82 -3.48
CA ASN A 597 -4.05 -30.72 -4.40
C ASN A 597 -3.63 -29.36 -3.83
N GLY A 598 -3.56 -29.20 -2.49
CA GLY A 598 -3.00 -28.03 -1.83
C GLY A 598 -1.56 -27.72 -2.27
N PHE A 599 -0.72 -28.73 -2.52
CA PHE A 599 0.63 -28.52 -3.06
C PHE A 599 0.58 -28.02 -4.51
N ASN A 600 -0.33 -28.53 -5.33
CA ASN A 600 -0.47 -28.16 -6.75
C ASN A 600 -0.94 -26.71 -6.94
N VAL A 601 -1.69 -26.15 -6.00
CA VAL A 601 -2.21 -24.77 -6.12
C VAL A 601 -1.24 -23.72 -5.63
N ARG A 602 -0.15 -24.10 -4.92
CA ARG A 602 0.86 -23.16 -4.40
C ARG A 602 1.70 -22.52 -5.49
N ASP A 603 2.00 -23.28 -6.53
CA ASP A 603 2.81 -22.82 -7.65
C ASP A 603 2.16 -23.26 -8.98
N ASP A 604 2.30 -22.47 -10.04
CA ASP A 604 1.83 -22.82 -11.39
C ASP A 604 2.80 -23.76 -12.14
N GLY A 605 3.98 -24.06 -11.55
CA GLY A 605 5.01 -24.93 -12.10
C GLY A 605 5.01 -26.34 -11.52
N PHE A 606 6.09 -27.08 -11.80
CA PHE A 606 6.29 -28.45 -11.27
C PHE A 606 7.02 -28.49 -9.91
N ALA A 607 7.47 -27.36 -9.40
CA ALA A 607 8.22 -27.27 -8.15
C ALA A 607 7.28 -27.20 -6.93
N ILE A 608 6.39 -28.19 -6.79
CA ILE A 608 5.31 -28.21 -5.77
C ILE A 608 5.79 -28.13 -4.33
N PHE A 609 7.06 -28.46 -4.04
CA PHE A 609 7.69 -28.37 -2.72
C PHE A 609 8.53 -27.10 -2.54
N ALA A 610 8.64 -26.23 -3.54
CA ALA A 610 9.42 -24.99 -3.43
C ALA A 610 8.83 -24.07 -2.35
N GLY A 611 9.71 -23.39 -1.58
CA GLY A 611 9.31 -22.42 -0.57
C GLY A 611 8.56 -22.99 0.66
N LEU A 612 8.50 -24.31 0.85
CA LEU A 612 7.88 -24.91 2.04
C LEU A 612 8.56 -24.49 3.36
N ASN A 613 9.85 -24.23 3.32
CA ASN A 613 10.61 -23.76 4.49
C ASN A 613 10.15 -22.36 4.95
N GLU A 614 9.60 -21.56 4.05
CA GLU A 614 9.11 -20.22 4.33
C GLU A 614 7.67 -20.23 4.85
N ASN A 615 6.88 -21.26 4.50
CA ASN A 615 5.53 -21.48 4.99
C ASN A 615 5.46 -22.72 5.89
N LYS A 616 6.00 -22.62 7.12
CA LYS A 616 5.96 -23.71 8.11
C LYS A 616 4.55 -24.10 8.53
N ASP A 617 3.61 -23.18 8.47
CA ASP A 617 2.22 -23.43 8.86
C ASP A 617 1.51 -24.32 7.85
N PHE A 618 1.91 -24.31 6.57
CA PHE A 618 1.41 -25.25 5.57
C PHE A 618 1.58 -26.71 6.01
N ILE A 619 2.79 -27.10 6.40
CA ILE A 619 3.09 -28.46 6.82
C ILE A 619 2.40 -28.81 8.15
N LYS A 620 2.38 -27.90 9.12
CA LYS A 620 1.70 -28.13 10.41
C LYS A 620 0.21 -28.41 10.19
N VAL A 621 -0.47 -27.54 9.43
CA VAL A 621 -1.91 -27.67 9.16
C VAL A 621 -2.19 -28.92 8.34
N PHE A 622 -1.38 -29.21 7.33
CA PHE A 622 -1.48 -30.46 6.54
C PHE A 622 -1.45 -31.71 7.46
N LEU A 623 -0.49 -31.77 8.38
CA LEU A 623 -0.38 -32.88 9.35
C LEU A 623 -1.57 -32.90 10.33
N ILE A 624 -2.02 -31.76 10.82
CA ILE A 624 -3.20 -31.68 11.69
C ILE A 624 -4.44 -32.27 11.00
N ILE A 625 -4.69 -31.92 9.74
CA ILE A 625 -5.85 -32.44 9.01
C ILE A 625 -5.76 -33.98 8.87
N ILE A 626 -4.58 -34.51 8.54
CA ILE A 626 -4.37 -35.98 8.46
C ILE A 626 -4.63 -36.66 9.80
N ILE A 627 -4.14 -36.08 10.90
CA ILE A 627 -4.33 -36.63 12.25
C ILE A 627 -5.82 -36.58 12.62
N VAL A 628 -6.50 -35.45 12.39
CA VAL A 628 -7.94 -35.31 12.67
C VAL A 628 -8.74 -36.33 11.86
N GLN A 629 -8.43 -36.48 10.57
CA GLN A 629 -9.09 -37.47 9.72
C GLN A 629 -8.88 -38.91 10.22
N ALA A 630 -7.65 -39.25 10.61
CA ALA A 630 -7.35 -40.57 11.16
C ALA A 630 -8.11 -40.83 12.49
N LEU A 631 -8.20 -39.83 13.37
CA LEU A 631 -8.97 -39.92 14.60
C LEU A 631 -10.47 -40.10 14.37
N LEU A 632 -11.05 -39.31 13.44
CA LEU A 632 -12.48 -39.37 13.14
C LEU A 632 -12.89 -40.75 12.60
N VAL A 633 -12.09 -41.33 11.70
CA VAL A 633 -12.35 -42.67 11.12
C VAL A 633 -12.21 -43.76 12.17
N ASN A 634 -11.15 -43.72 13.03
CA ASN A 634 -10.92 -44.73 14.05
C ASN A 634 -11.88 -44.62 15.26
N ALA A 635 -12.35 -43.42 15.58
CA ALA A 635 -13.29 -43.22 16.69
C ALA A 635 -14.75 -43.52 16.31
N ALA A 636 -15.04 -43.93 15.06
CA ALA A 636 -16.39 -44.13 14.52
C ALA A 636 -17.35 -42.94 14.73
N ILE A 637 -16.78 -41.73 14.82
CA ILE A 637 -17.53 -40.48 15.02
C ILE A 637 -18.22 -40.04 13.71
N VAL A 638 -17.65 -40.45 12.57
CA VAL A 638 -18.24 -40.26 11.25
C VAL A 638 -18.46 -41.65 10.65
N PRO A 639 -19.69 -42.10 10.57
CA PRO A 639 -20.02 -43.41 9.98
C PRO A 639 -19.88 -43.42 8.46
#